data_cefe97ddb1bc74580021a2aca89b22f8
#
_entry.id   cefe97ddb1bc74580021a2aca89b22f8
#
_cell.length_a   1.000
_cell.length_b   1.000
_cell.length_c   1.000
_cell.angle_alpha   90.00
_cell.angle_beta   90.00
_cell.angle_gamma   90.00
#
_symmetry.space_group_name_H-M   'P 1'
#
loop_
_entity.id
_entity.type
_entity.pdbx_description
1 polymer ?
#
loop_
_entity_poly.entity_id
_entity_poly.type
_entity_poly.pdbx_seq_one_letter_code
_entity_poly.pdbx_strand_id
1 'polypeptide(L)'
;MTARLSLSLALLASACVIGRAQPLTALVSPAGQVALSHGRQQLGTLTPGLFENEWRFVSLSGTPAATTTPEVRAGRIVSPSQVVVAGEVRPSQTDQGARLAYRLTPEKDLSLNSLHVSWELPIALVSGSEYTAGEATGTVPPEFAETRVWSGTTSDLSLKLTTGDEVRFEFDEPTVVLLQDNRQWGATFSVRIGPSWFPAETWPAGKPLEMAFTLSAPGGMNMESDTPVTIEAGDQWVPLKVDLDIEPGSALDFTGVGQADAPAGKHGWIVARPDGHLAFADDPNTPRRFYGPNFCFSALYITHAQADRLADRLMRLGYNAVRVHHYEGELIDRSGGTSTKLNPDKLDQLDYLFAALKKRGIYVTTDLYVSRPVFANEVFPGAEGNLEMDEYKMLVPVNAKAMDNWKAFSRNLLTHTNPYTSLRYADDPTLAWLSMINEGNFGNYTGRLSARARKDWDAAWAAWLQKQGKAGTKWGAQPEFNLFLAETDRTMCADMRKFLREEIGTKALLTNMNAWSNPIQNQLSRQDYDYVDDHFYVDHPQFLEQPWRLPSRCSNTSPVAGGAAGGRQISFTRLLDKPFTLSEYNYSGPGRYRGVGGLLTGCLGAIQDWSVIWRFAYSHNRGNLFEPGAANYFDLAADPLNQAADRASVCLFLRGDMEPAKHSVGVSMTEADLAGPDPKQTNVTPGWHALALLTRVGTYVGDNCPADLVLPVRGGKLDPYAGDTGQKVVADLRARGWLPADNKTDLSKNVLQSDNGQLLVDAPRDVLVLNTPRTAGCYAPEGETVACGPVTVTLDQTDATVWVSSLDGKPIAQSKHLLLTHLTDLQNSGAKFGERAR
;
A
#
# COMPACT_ATOMS: atom_id res chain seq x y z
N MET A 1 15.27 -15.58 -61.97
CA MET A 1 15.22 -16.79 -61.12
C MET A 1 14.04 -16.63 -60.17
N THR A 2 12.95 -17.24 -60.56
CA THR A 2 11.67 -17.20 -59.84
C THR A 2 11.57 -18.42 -58.91
N ALA A 3 11.55 -18.19 -57.62
CA ALA A 3 11.27 -19.23 -56.66
C ALA A 3 9.76 -19.31 -56.38
N ARG A 4 9.17 -20.46 -56.73
CA ARG A 4 7.77 -20.80 -56.43
C ARG A 4 7.68 -21.24 -54.95
N LEU A 5 6.85 -20.55 -54.17
CA LEU A 5 6.39 -21.04 -52.87
C LEU A 5 5.23 -22.02 -53.10
N SER A 6 5.37 -23.24 -52.61
CA SER A 6 4.29 -24.22 -52.58
C SER A 6 3.55 -24.09 -51.25
N LEU A 7 2.25 -23.75 -51.32
CA LEU A 7 1.35 -23.71 -50.20
C LEU A 7 0.84 -25.14 -49.95
N SER A 8 1.24 -25.76 -48.83
CA SER A 8 0.66 -27.01 -48.34
C SER A 8 -0.48 -26.68 -47.38
N LEU A 9 -1.72 -26.91 -47.80
CA LEU A 9 -2.91 -26.85 -46.93
C LEU A 9 -2.92 -28.11 -46.06
N ALA A 10 -2.57 -27.99 -44.80
CA ALA A 10 -2.85 -28.99 -43.78
C ALA A 10 -4.24 -28.75 -43.21
N LEU A 11 -5.21 -29.61 -43.49
CA LEU A 11 -6.45 -29.65 -42.76
C LEU A 11 -6.17 -30.13 -41.32
N LEU A 12 -6.16 -29.22 -40.39
CA LEU A 12 -6.23 -29.56 -38.97
C LEU A 12 -7.68 -29.86 -38.62
N ALA A 13 -7.98 -31.13 -38.45
CA ALA A 13 -9.20 -31.57 -37.76
C ALA A 13 -9.13 -31.08 -36.31
N SER A 14 -9.93 -30.06 -35.98
CA SER A 14 -10.15 -29.65 -34.58
C SER A 14 -10.85 -30.81 -33.87
N ALA A 15 -10.07 -31.68 -33.22
CA ALA A 15 -10.59 -32.48 -32.12
C ALA A 15 -10.92 -31.51 -30.99
N CYS A 16 -12.21 -31.37 -30.67
CA CYS A 16 -12.65 -30.79 -29.42
C CYS A 16 -12.04 -31.61 -28.27
N VAL A 17 -10.90 -31.20 -27.79
CA VAL A 17 -10.43 -31.63 -26.47
C VAL A 17 -11.40 -30.97 -25.49
N ILE A 18 -12.31 -31.72 -24.94
CA ILE A 18 -13.06 -31.36 -23.76
C ILE A 18 -11.96 -31.19 -22.69
N GLY A 19 -11.52 -29.96 -22.50
CA GLY A 19 -10.54 -29.60 -21.47
C GLY A 19 -11.12 -30.05 -20.13
N ARG A 20 -10.49 -31.04 -19.48
CA ARG A 20 -10.74 -31.28 -18.04
C ARG A 20 -10.47 -29.95 -17.33
N ALA A 21 -11.46 -29.47 -16.56
CA ALA A 21 -11.26 -28.34 -15.67
C ALA A 21 -9.99 -28.60 -14.85
N GLN A 22 -9.10 -27.61 -14.76
CA GLN A 22 -7.91 -27.74 -13.93
C GLN A 22 -8.35 -27.90 -12.46
N PRO A 23 -7.69 -28.76 -11.68
CA PRO A 23 -8.02 -28.91 -10.27
C PRO A 23 -7.71 -27.62 -9.49
N LEU A 24 -8.52 -27.33 -8.49
CA LEU A 24 -8.21 -26.28 -7.53
C LEU A 24 -7.04 -26.72 -6.65
N THR A 25 -6.33 -25.75 -6.09
CA THR A 25 -5.21 -26.00 -5.17
C THR A 25 -5.54 -25.45 -3.78
N ALA A 26 -5.32 -26.27 -2.74
CA ALA A 26 -5.30 -25.87 -1.34
C ALA A 26 -3.84 -25.87 -0.84
N LEU A 27 -3.21 -24.71 -0.79
CA LEU A 27 -1.83 -24.54 -0.32
C LEU A 27 -1.80 -24.27 1.18
N VAL A 28 -1.22 -25.20 1.95
CA VAL A 28 -1.12 -25.09 3.41
C VAL A 28 0.19 -24.47 3.84
N SER A 29 0.11 -23.32 4.50
CA SER A 29 1.27 -22.59 5.02
C SER A 29 1.88 -23.30 6.25
N PRO A 30 3.15 -23.05 6.60
CA PRO A 30 3.78 -23.59 7.80
C PRO A 30 3.06 -23.23 9.10
N ALA A 31 2.37 -22.08 9.14
CA ALA A 31 1.59 -21.63 10.29
C ALA A 31 0.17 -22.24 10.37
N GLY A 32 -0.30 -22.89 9.29
CA GLY A 32 -1.62 -23.53 9.26
C GLY A 32 -2.73 -22.69 8.59
N GLN A 33 -2.39 -21.63 7.89
CA GLN A 33 -3.31 -20.96 6.96
C GLN A 33 -3.41 -21.76 5.67
N VAL A 34 -4.56 -21.75 5.00
CA VAL A 34 -4.77 -22.48 3.74
C VAL A 34 -5.25 -21.53 2.66
N ALA A 35 -4.42 -21.28 1.66
CA ALA A 35 -4.81 -20.50 0.49
C ALA A 35 -5.47 -21.40 -0.55
N LEU A 36 -6.65 -21.00 -1.04
CA LEU A 36 -7.33 -21.67 -2.16
C LEU A 36 -7.06 -20.91 -3.44
N SER A 37 -6.74 -21.62 -4.52
CA SER A 37 -6.49 -21.02 -5.83
C SER A 37 -6.96 -21.92 -6.99
N HIS A 38 -7.25 -21.26 -8.13
CA HIS A 38 -7.39 -21.90 -9.43
C HIS A 38 -6.26 -21.41 -10.33
N GLY A 39 -5.29 -22.27 -10.57
CA GLY A 39 -4.04 -21.83 -11.18
C GLY A 39 -3.41 -20.72 -10.33
N ARG A 40 -3.24 -19.53 -10.92
CA ARG A 40 -2.67 -18.36 -10.22
C ARG A 40 -3.70 -17.45 -9.55
N GLN A 41 -4.99 -17.63 -9.86
CA GLN A 41 -6.05 -16.85 -9.27
C GLN A 41 -6.32 -17.30 -7.84
N GLN A 42 -6.10 -16.41 -6.88
CA GLN A 42 -6.44 -16.66 -5.48
C GLN A 42 -7.96 -16.58 -5.28
N LEU A 43 -8.53 -17.63 -4.72
CA LEU A 43 -9.96 -17.76 -4.40
C LEU A 43 -10.27 -17.45 -2.92
N GLY A 44 -9.26 -17.08 -2.14
CA GLY A 44 -9.38 -16.74 -0.73
C GLY A 44 -8.49 -17.58 0.16
N THR A 45 -8.55 -17.33 1.48
CA THR A 45 -7.72 -17.99 2.49
C THR A 45 -8.55 -18.45 3.67
N LEU A 46 -8.38 -19.71 4.07
CA LEU A 46 -8.91 -20.24 5.33
C LEU A 46 -7.93 -19.92 6.45
N THR A 47 -8.41 -19.27 7.49
CA THR A 47 -7.59 -18.86 8.63
C THR A 47 -8.38 -19.04 9.93
N PRO A 48 -7.86 -19.72 10.96
CA PRO A 48 -8.45 -19.70 12.30
C PRO A 48 -8.47 -18.27 12.87
N GLY A 49 -9.58 -17.92 13.51
CA GLY A 49 -9.76 -16.59 14.09
C GLY A 49 -10.71 -16.63 15.28
N LEU A 50 -10.69 -15.56 16.07
CA LEU A 50 -11.60 -15.40 17.19
C LEU A 50 -12.09 -13.95 17.31
N PHE A 51 -13.28 -13.81 17.89
CA PHE A 51 -13.79 -12.56 18.43
C PHE A 51 -13.89 -12.66 19.94
N GLU A 52 -13.21 -11.79 20.64
CA GLU A 52 -13.45 -11.53 22.07
C GLU A 52 -14.70 -10.68 22.28
N ASN A 53 -15.00 -10.43 23.55
CA ASN A 53 -16.01 -9.44 23.93
C ASN A 53 -15.81 -8.11 23.18
N GLU A 54 -16.91 -7.41 22.94
CA GLU A 54 -16.95 -6.18 22.15
C GLU A 54 -16.52 -6.36 20.68
N TRP A 55 -16.58 -7.60 20.17
CA TRP A 55 -16.26 -7.98 18.78
C TRP A 55 -14.84 -7.61 18.34
N ARG A 56 -13.89 -7.66 19.27
CA ARG A 56 -12.48 -7.46 18.94
C ARG A 56 -11.93 -8.71 18.24
N PHE A 57 -11.57 -8.55 16.98
CA PHE A 57 -11.13 -9.63 16.10
C PHE A 57 -9.61 -9.80 16.09
N VAL A 58 -9.16 -11.05 16.11
CA VAL A 58 -7.80 -11.47 15.77
C VAL A 58 -7.81 -12.81 15.05
N SER A 59 -6.81 -13.05 14.23
CA SER A 59 -6.63 -14.32 13.51
C SER A 59 -5.25 -14.92 13.74
N LEU A 60 -5.09 -16.15 13.26
CA LEU A 60 -3.83 -16.89 13.30
C LEU A 60 -2.72 -16.05 12.67
N SER A 61 -1.64 -15.85 13.41
CA SER A 61 -0.46 -15.17 12.88
C SER A 61 0.20 -16.01 11.78
N GLY A 62 0.78 -15.35 10.78
CA GLY A 62 1.53 -16.03 9.72
C GLY A 62 2.84 -16.70 10.21
N THR A 63 3.21 -16.51 11.48
CA THR A 63 4.44 -17.07 12.06
C THR A 63 4.21 -18.52 12.51
N PRO A 64 4.96 -19.51 11.97
CA PRO A 64 4.82 -20.88 12.40
C PRO A 64 5.33 -21.06 13.83
N ALA A 65 4.66 -21.96 14.59
CA ALA A 65 5.16 -22.38 15.88
C ALA A 65 6.36 -23.34 15.73
N ALA A 66 7.19 -23.44 16.76
CA ALA A 66 8.33 -24.37 16.79
C ALA A 66 7.92 -25.85 16.67
N THR A 67 6.64 -26.16 16.94
CA THR A 67 6.05 -27.50 16.83
C THR A 67 5.61 -27.89 15.42
N THR A 68 5.77 -26.99 14.44
CA THR A 68 5.40 -27.23 13.04
C THR A 68 6.23 -28.36 12.43
N THR A 69 5.53 -29.33 11.82
CA THR A 69 6.11 -30.43 11.01
C THR A 69 5.39 -30.52 9.67
N PRO A 70 5.85 -31.32 8.71
CA PRO A 70 5.10 -31.54 7.47
C PRO A 70 3.67 -32.05 7.69
N GLU A 71 3.44 -32.87 8.72
CA GLU A 71 2.14 -33.52 9.04
C GLU A 71 1.26 -32.63 9.92
N VAL A 72 1.86 -31.70 10.68
CA VAL A 72 1.15 -30.80 11.61
C VAL A 72 1.65 -29.39 11.42
N ARG A 73 0.85 -28.55 10.82
CA ARG A 73 1.14 -27.13 10.71
C ARG A 73 0.61 -26.42 11.94
N ALA A 74 1.45 -25.60 12.58
CA ALA A 74 1.12 -24.98 13.85
C ALA A 74 1.46 -23.49 13.86
N GLY A 75 0.55 -22.71 14.45
CA GLY A 75 0.67 -21.27 14.64
C GLY A 75 0.02 -20.82 15.95
N ARG A 76 -0.09 -19.50 16.15
CA ARG A 76 -0.66 -18.90 17.36
C ARG A 76 -1.62 -17.78 17.03
N ILE A 77 -2.70 -17.69 17.80
CA ILE A 77 -3.56 -16.51 17.87
C ILE A 77 -3.28 -15.86 19.22
N VAL A 78 -2.92 -14.60 19.24
CA VAL A 78 -2.78 -13.82 20.48
C VAL A 78 -4.01 -12.94 20.60
N SER A 79 -4.85 -13.25 21.58
CA SER A 79 -6.10 -12.52 21.78
C SER A 79 -5.84 -11.06 22.22
N PRO A 80 -6.79 -10.12 22.07
CA PRO A 80 -6.69 -8.77 22.61
C PRO A 80 -6.43 -8.72 24.11
N SER A 81 -6.92 -9.70 24.87
CA SER A 81 -6.62 -9.86 26.30
C SER A 81 -5.28 -10.57 26.60
N GLN A 82 -4.43 -10.76 25.57
CA GLN A 82 -3.09 -11.38 25.67
C GLN A 82 -3.14 -12.85 26.10
N VAL A 83 -4.23 -13.56 25.82
CA VAL A 83 -4.30 -15.03 25.93
C VAL A 83 -3.86 -15.64 24.60
N VAL A 84 -2.96 -16.62 24.68
CA VAL A 84 -2.50 -17.36 23.49
C VAL A 84 -3.42 -18.55 23.24
N VAL A 85 -3.87 -18.69 21.99
CA VAL A 85 -4.54 -19.88 21.49
C VAL A 85 -3.59 -20.59 20.54
N ALA A 86 -3.13 -21.78 20.89
CA ALA A 86 -2.35 -22.62 19.99
C ALA A 86 -3.26 -23.17 18.89
N GLY A 87 -2.86 -22.97 17.62
CA GLY A 87 -3.58 -23.44 16.45
C GLY A 87 -2.77 -24.52 15.73
N GLU A 88 -3.37 -25.67 15.50
CA GLU A 88 -2.80 -26.76 14.72
C GLU A 88 -3.75 -27.12 13.57
N VAL A 89 -3.20 -27.45 12.41
CA VAL A 89 -3.93 -28.09 11.31
C VAL A 89 -3.15 -29.31 10.82
N ARG A 90 -3.86 -30.43 10.62
CA ARG A 90 -3.34 -31.65 9.99
C ARG A 90 -3.92 -31.74 8.58
N PRO A 91 -3.15 -31.36 7.58
CA PRO A 91 -3.56 -31.49 6.19
C PRO A 91 -3.32 -32.90 5.66
N SER A 92 -4.23 -33.42 4.84
CA SER A 92 -4.04 -34.71 4.13
C SER A 92 -4.76 -34.72 2.79
N GLN A 93 -4.11 -35.22 1.75
CA GLN A 93 -4.76 -35.48 0.46
C GLN A 93 -5.59 -36.74 0.57
N THR A 94 -6.83 -36.70 0.11
CA THR A 94 -7.73 -37.83 0.00
C THR A 94 -8.20 -38.04 -1.43
N ASP A 95 -8.85 -39.18 -1.75
CA ASP A 95 -9.45 -39.39 -3.06
C ASP A 95 -10.59 -38.39 -3.37
N GLN A 96 -11.17 -37.77 -2.34
CA GLN A 96 -12.25 -36.80 -2.45
C GLN A 96 -11.73 -35.35 -2.54
N GLY A 97 -10.49 -35.08 -2.09
CA GLY A 97 -9.92 -33.73 -2.08
C GLY A 97 -8.95 -33.48 -0.92
N ALA A 98 -8.85 -32.25 -0.49
CA ALA A 98 -7.97 -31.79 0.59
C ALA A 98 -8.68 -31.83 1.94
N ARG A 99 -8.30 -32.73 2.83
CA ARG A 99 -8.86 -32.84 4.19
C ARG A 99 -8.01 -32.03 5.18
N LEU A 100 -8.68 -31.21 5.98
CA LEU A 100 -8.10 -30.31 6.99
C LEU A 100 -8.71 -30.63 8.36
N ALA A 101 -7.88 -31.02 9.33
CA ALA A 101 -8.30 -31.22 10.71
C ALA A 101 -7.64 -30.18 11.61
N TYR A 102 -8.45 -29.30 12.17
CA TYR A 102 -8.03 -28.18 13.03
C TYR A 102 -8.14 -28.55 14.50
N ARG A 103 -7.20 -28.08 15.31
CA ARG A 103 -7.23 -28.13 16.77
C ARG A 103 -6.78 -26.78 17.32
N LEU A 104 -7.68 -26.08 18.04
CA LEU A 104 -7.42 -24.77 18.63
C LEU A 104 -7.50 -24.87 20.14
N THR A 105 -6.42 -24.51 20.87
CA THR A 105 -6.33 -24.74 22.32
C THR A 105 -5.90 -23.46 23.03
N PRO A 106 -6.75 -22.84 23.89
CA PRO A 106 -6.37 -21.68 24.68
C PRO A 106 -5.46 -22.06 25.84
N GLU A 107 -4.42 -21.27 26.12
CA GLU A 107 -3.50 -21.48 27.24
C GLU A 107 -4.11 -21.07 28.59
N LYS A 108 -5.12 -20.20 28.58
CA LYS A 108 -5.87 -19.72 29.74
C LYS A 108 -7.34 -19.63 29.40
N ASP A 109 -8.19 -19.54 30.44
CA ASP A 109 -9.61 -19.28 30.26
C ASP A 109 -9.78 -18.00 29.39
N LEU A 110 -10.61 -18.07 28.36
CA LEU A 110 -10.79 -17.03 27.37
C LEU A 110 -12.27 -16.78 27.11
N SER A 111 -12.73 -15.55 27.35
CA SER A 111 -14.10 -15.15 27.06
C SER A 111 -14.24 -14.77 25.58
N LEU A 112 -15.08 -15.48 24.85
CA LEU A 112 -15.23 -15.40 23.41
C LEU A 112 -16.67 -15.12 22.98
N ASN A 113 -16.82 -14.27 21.98
CA ASN A 113 -18.03 -14.21 21.16
C ASN A 113 -18.02 -15.28 20.06
N SER A 114 -16.84 -15.63 19.54
CA SER A 114 -16.69 -16.66 18.50
C SER A 114 -15.25 -17.15 18.42
N LEU A 115 -15.07 -18.46 18.22
CA LEU A 115 -13.84 -19.10 17.77
C LEU A 115 -14.17 -19.96 16.55
N HIS A 116 -13.48 -19.77 15.43
CA HIS A 116 -13.87 -20.32 14.14
C HIS A 116 -12.68 -20.48 13.19
N VAL A 117 -12.88 -21.19 12.08
CA VAL A 117 -12.06 -21.10 10.88
C VAL A 117 -12.84 -20.29 9.86
N SER A 118 -12.26 -19.24 9.30
CA SER A 118 -12.91 -18.39 8.30
C SER A 118 -12.25 -18.56 6.95
N TRP A 119 -13.04 -18.85 5.92
CA TRP A 119 -12.62 -18.68 4.54
C TRP A 119 -13.02 -17.26 4.10
N GLU A 120 -12.01 -16.40 3.99
CA GLU A 120 -12.17 -15.03 3.50
C GLU A 120 -11.85 -14.98 2.01
N LEU A 121 -12.76 -14.43 1.22
CA LEU A 121 -12.61 -14.30 -0.22
C LEU A 121 -13.17 -12.96 -0.72
N PRO A 122 -12.67 -12.44 -1.87
CA PRO A 122 -13.23 -11.23 -2.48
C PRO A 122 -14.72 -11.41 -2.78
N ILE A 123 -15.54 -10.41 -2.43
CA ILE A 123 -17.00 -10.44 -2.69
C ILE A 123 -17.30 -10.59 -4.17
N ALA A 124 -16.45 -10.05 -5.06
CA ALA A 124 -16.58 -10.18 -6.51
C ALA A 124 -16.60 -11.64 -7.00
N LEU A 125 -16.01 -12.57 -6.24
CA LEU A 125 -16.00 -14.00 -6.58
C LEU A 125 -17.31 -14.71 -6.24
N VAL A 126 -18.21 -14.10 -5.46
CA VAL A 126 -19.44 -14.75 -4.99
C VAL A 126 -20.71 -13.93 -5.15
N SER A 127 -20.59 -12.66 -5.50
CA SER A 127 -21.75 -11.78 -5.70
C SER A 127 -22.67 -12.33 -6.78
N GLY A 128 -23.93 -12.59 -6.45
CA GLY A 128 -24.90 -13.22 -7.34
C GLY A 128 -24.76 -14.75 -7.48
N SER A 129 -23.83 -15.38 -6.79
CA SER A 129 -23.57 -16.81 -6.88
C SER A 129 -24.50 -17.64 -5.98
N GLU A 130 -24.74 -18.89 -6.40
CA GLU A 130 -25.56 -19.85 -5.65
C GLU A 130 -24.73 -20.54 -4.55
N TYR A 131 -25.36 -20.83 -3.43
CA TYR A 131 -24.84 -21.72 -2.39
C TYR A 131 -25.84 -22.79 -1.99
N THR A 132 -25.34 -23.90 -1.48
CA THR A 132 -26.12 -24.98 -0.86
C THR A 132 -25.51 -25.31 0.48
N ALA A 133 -26.32 -25.45 1.54
CA ALA A 133 -25.89 -25.81 2.89
C ALA A 133 -26.88 -26.86 3.43
N GLY A 134 -26.54 -28.14 3.33
CA GLY A 134 -27.47 -29.23 3.57
C GLY A 134 -28.68 -29.15 2.65
N GLU A 135 -29.89 -29.06 3.21
CA GLU A 135 -31.14 -28.92 2.45
C GLU A 135 -31.42 -27.45 2.04
N ALA A 136 -30.72 -26.48 2.61
CA ALA A 136 -30.90 -25.06 2.32
C ALA A 136 -30.18 -24.68 1.01
N THR A 137 -30.86 -23.92 0.16
CA THR A 137 -30.27 -23.33 -1.05
C THR A 137 -30.53 -21.84 -1.07
N GLY A 138 -29.62 -21.06 -1.62
CA GLY A 138 -29.78 -19.60 -1.73
C GLY A 138 -28.78 -18.96 -2.70
N THR A 139 -28.84 -17.66 -2.76
CA THR A 139 -27.96 -16.84 -3.62
C THR A 139 -27.32 -15.77 -2.76
N VAL A 140 -26.03 -15.54 -2.91
CA VAL A 140 -25.34 -14.40 -2.32
C VAL A 140 -25.89 -13.15 -3.01
N PRO A 141 -26.47 -12.18 -2.30
CA PRO A 141 -27.07 -11.00 -2.94
C PRO A 141 -26.07 -10.24 -3.83
N PRO A 142 -26.44 -9.85 -5.05
CA PRO A 142 -25.54 -9.07 -5.93
C PRO A 142 -25.20 -7.70 -5.34
N GLU A 143 -26.11 -7.09 -4.60
CA GLU A 143 -25.90 -5.88 -3.80
C GLU A 143 -25.96 -6.21 -2.30
N PHE A 144 -25.34 -5.38 -1.45
CA PHE A 144 -25.43 -5.59 0.01
C PHE A 144 -26.87 -5.45 0.47
N ALA A 145 -27.41 -6.52 1.06
CA ALA A 145 -28.76 -6.54 1.65
C ALA A 145 -28.65 -6.57 3.20
N GLU A 146 -27.93 -7.55 3.71
CA GLU A 146 -27.69 -7.72 5.14
C GLU A 146 -26.37 -8.47 5.37
N THR A 147 -25.82 -8.32 6.57
CA THR A 147 -24.56 -8.96 6.94
C THR A 147 -24.66 -10.49 6.95
N ARG A 148 -25.76 -11.04 7.42
CA ARG A 148 -25.98 -12.49 7.53
C ARG A 148 -26.73 -13.00 6.32
N VAL A 149 -26.02 -13.59 5.35
CA VAL A 149 -26.64 -14.20 4.16
C VAL A 149 -27.34 -15.51 4.54
N TRP A 150 -26.67 -16.35 5.34
CA TRP A 150 -27.23 -17.58 5.88
C TRP A 150 -26.45 -18.01 7.13
N SER A 151 -27.12 -18.71 8.06
CA SER A 151 -26.44 -19.43 9.13
C SER A 151 -27.27 -20.62 9.61
N GLY A 152 -26.59 -21.71 9.95
CA GLY A 152 -27.19 -22.95 10.45
C GLY A 152 -26.16 -24.01 10.77
N THR A 153 -26.62 -25.15 11.24
CA THR A 153 -25.81 -26.36 11.39
C THR A 153 -25.99 -27.23 10.16
N THR A 154 -24.91 -27.64 9.54
CA THR A 154 -24.93 -28.44 8.30
C THR A 154 -23.79 -29.44 8.28
N SER A 155 -23.96 -30.56 7.55
CA SER A 155 -22.93 -31.54 7.24
C SER A 155 -22.14 -31.22 5.97
N ASP A 156 -22.64 -30.33 5.12
CA ASP A 156 -22.00 -29.95 3.88
C ASP A 156 -22.32 -28.50 3.52
N LEU A 157 -21.45 -27.91 2.71
CA LEU A 157 -21.64 -26.59 2.09
C LEU A 157 -21.04 -26.61 0.69
N SER A 158 -21.75 -26.10 -0.29
CA SER A 158 -21.16 -25.76 -1.58
C SER A 158 -21.38 -24.29 -1.91
N LEU A 159 -20.38 -23.67 -2.52
CA LEU A 159 -20.40 -22.29 -2.98
C LEU A 159 -19.89 -22.22 -4.40
N LYS A 160 -20.74 -21.78 -5.32
CA LYS A 160 -20.32 -21.48 -6.69
C LYS A 160 -19.61 -20.15 -6.72
N LEU A 161 -18.60 -20.02 -7.56
CA LEU A 161 -17.84 -18.78 -7.76
C LEU A 161 -18.18 -18.19 -9.13
N THR A 162 -18.05 -16.87 -9.24
CA THR A 162 -18.24 -16.14 -10.53
C THR A 162 -17.22 -16.55 -11.60
N THR A 163 -16.13 -17.20 -11.19
CA THR A 163 -15.15 -17.83 -12.10
C THR A 163 -15.66 -19.09 -12.81
N GLY A 164 -16.79 -19.64 -12.34
CA GLY A 164 -17.33 -20.94 -12.78
C GLY A 164 -16.87 -22.12 -11.92
N ASP A 165 -15.99 -21.88 -10.98
CA ASP A 165 -15.56 -22.89 -10.02
C ASP A 165 -16.64 -23.15 -8.97
N GLU A 166 -16.58 -24.31 -8.32
CA GLU A 166 -17.39 -24.65 -7.17
C GLU A 166 -16.50 -25.22 -6.07
N VAL A 167 -16.56 -24.64 -4.87
CA VAL A 167 -15.85 -25.15 -3.70
C VAL A 167 -16.86 -25.81 -2.78
N ARG A 168 -16.59 -27.07 -2.41
CA ARG A 168 -17.42 -27.88 -1.53
C ARG A 168 -16.70 -28.18 -0.24
N PHE A 169 -17.43 -28.10 0.86
CA PHE A 169 -17.01 -28.51 2.21
C PHE A 169 -17.87 -29.70 2.63
N GLU A 170 -17.25 -30.75 3.06
CA GLU A 170 -17.90 -31.89 3.70
C GLU A 170 -17.35 -32.00 5.14
N PHE A 171 -18.20 -31.76 6.13
CA PHE A 171 -17.81 -31.73 7.54
C PHE A 171 -17.89 -33.14 8.14
N ASP A 172 -16.86 -33.55 8.90
CA ASP A 172 -16.83 -34.85 9.55
C ASP A 172 -18.00 -34.98 10.54
N GLU A 173 -18.41 -33.89 11.20
CA GLU A 173 -19.55 -33.79 12.09
C GLU A 173 -20.37 -32.55 11.72
N PRO A 174 -21.69 -32.54 11.86
CA PRO A 174 -22.52 -31.39 11.60
C PRO A 174 -22.00 -30.15 12.33
N THR A 175 -21.67 -29.10 11.57
CA THR A 175 -20.95 -27.94 12.07
C THR A 175 -21.75 -26.67 11.84
N VAL A 176 -21.69 -25.74 12.77
CA VAL A 176 -22.29 -24.39 12.60
C VAL A 176 -21.51 -23.62 11.55
N VAL A 177 -22.22 -23.08 10.57
CA VAL A 177 -21.65 -22.26 9.51
C VAL A 177 -22.41 -20.94 9.40
N LEU A 178 -21.67 -19.86 9.17
CA LEU A 178 -22.20 -18.53 8.84
C LEU A 178 -21.63 -18.08 7.50
N LEU A 179 -22.53 -17.76 6.57
CA LEU A 179 -22.22 -17.02 5.35
C LEU A 179 -22.41 -15.52 5.61
N GLN A 180 -21.33 -14.74 5.55
CA GLN A 180 -21.33 -13.34 5.93
C GLN A 180 -20.87 -12.43 4.80
N ASP A 181 -21.70 -11.45 4.47
CA ASP A 181 -21.38 -10.36 3.57
C ASP A 181 -20.71 -9.21 4.35
N ASN A 182 -19.45 -8.95 4.05
CA ASN A 182 -18.66 -7.94 4.74
C ASN A 182 -18.67 -6.58 4.04
N ARG A 183 -19.49 -6.35 3.01
CA ARG A 183 -19.45 -5.12 2.21
C ARG A 183 -19.63 -3.82 2.99
N GLN A 184 -20.20 -3.85 4.19
CA GLN A 184 -20.23 -2.68 5.08
C GLN A 184 -18.87 -2.35 5.72
N TRP A 185 -17.89 -3.27 5.69
CA TRP A 185 -16.55 -3.07 6.27
C TRP A 185 -15.42 -3.24 5.26
N GLY A 186 -15.65 -3.95 4.15
CA GLY A 186 -14.65 -4.25 3.13
C GLY A 186 -15.25 -5.03 1.97
N ALA A 187 -14.49 -5.23 0.89
CA ALA A 187 -14.95 -5.94 -0.30
C ALA A 187 -14.75 -7.46 -0.17
N THR A 188 -15.09 -8.05 0.98
CA THR A 188 -14.94 -9.48 1.25
C THR A 188 -16.24 -10.16 1.60
N PHE A 189 -16.21 -11.48 1.49
CA PHE A 189 -17.23 -12.41 1.94
C PHE A 189 -16.55 -13.45 2.85
N SER A 190 -17.22 -13.85 3.90
CA SER A 190 -16.68 -14.85 4.84
C SER A 190 -17.57 -16.09 4.92
N VAL A 191 -16.96 -17.24 4.78
CA VAL A 191 -17.55 -18.52 5.22
C VAL A 191 -16.92 -18.86 6.57
N ARG A 192 -17.66 -18.66 7.65
CA ARG A 192 -17.19 -18.94 9.01
C ARG A 192 -17.66 -20.29 9.48
N ILE A 193 -16.73 -21.12 9.89
CA ILE A 193 -16.93 -22.51 10.34
C ILE A 193 -16.51 -22.56 11.80
N GLY A 194 -17.42 -22.86 12.71
CA GLY A 194 -17.11 -22.90 14.13
C GLY A 194 -18.29 -23.27 15.02
N PRO A 195 -18.03 -23.63 16.30
CA PRO A 195 -18.98 -24.28 17.18
C PRO A 195 -20.01 -23.32 17.80
N SER A 196 -19.69 -22.03 17.94
CA SER A 196 -20.55 -21.09 18.66
C SER A 196 -20.39 -19.68 18.15
N TRP A 197 -21.53 -18.94 18.10
CA TRP A 197 -21.57 -17.54 17.66
C TRP A 197 -22.08 -16.60 18.76
N PHE A 198 -22.89 -17.11 19.71
CA PHE A 198 -23.57 -16.36 20.73
C PHE A 198 -24.22 -17.27 21.81
N PRO A 199 -24.43 -16.79 23.03
CA PRO A 199 -23.84 -15.62 23.68
C PRO A 199 -22.35 -15.80 23.96
N ALA A 200 -21.66 -14.72 24.44
CA ALA A 200 -20.27 -14.82 24.87
C ALA A 200 -20.10 -15.94 25.88
N GLU A 201 -19.19 -16.87 25.61
CA GLU A 201 -18.88 -18.00 26.48
C GLU A 201 -17.44 -17.94 26.97
N THR A 202 -17.16 -18.51 28.13
CA THR A 202 -15.80 -18.73 28.60
C THR A 202 -15.29 -20.07 28.09
N TRP A 203 -14.26 -20.03 27.25
CA TRP A 203 -13.58 -21.22 26.79
C TRP A 203 -12.50 -21.62 27.81
N PRO A 204 -12.56 -22.82 28.39
CA PRO A 204 -11.62 -23.21 29.44
C PRO A 204 -10.21 -23.42 28.96
N ALA A 205 -9.23 -23.06 29.78
CA ALA A 205 -7.82 -23.33 29.56
C ALA A 205 -7.56 -24.80 29.23
N GLY A 206 -6.75 -25.08 28.20
CA GLY A 206 -6.38 -26.42 27.78
C GLY A 206 -7.48 -27.24 27.12
N LYS A 207 -8.73 -26.78 27.05
CA LYS A 207 -9.82 -27.45 26.34
C LYS A 207 -9.70 -27.20 24.83
N PRO A 208 -9.40 -28.22 24.00
CA PRO A 208 -9.31 -28.01 22.56
C PRO A 208 -10.70 -27.82 21.93
N LEU A 209 -10.77 -27.00 20.90
CA LEU A 209 -11.78 -27.06 19.86
C LEU A 209 -11.21 -27.88 18.73
N GLU A 210 -11.92 -28.90 18.31
CA GLU A 210 -11.56 -29.76 17.19
C GLU A 210 -12.63 -29.64 16.11
N MET A 211 -12.21 -29.50 14.85
CA MET A 211 -13.10 -29.55 13.70
C MET A 211 -12.34 -30.09 12.49
N ALA A 212 -13.01 -30.87 11.67
CA ALA A 212 -12.40 -31.37 10.45
C ALA A 212 -13.40 -31.39 9.30
N PHE A 213 -12.89 -31.13 8.12
CA PHE A 213 -13.66 -31.13 6.90
C PHE A 213 -12.78 -31.43 5.68
N THR A 214 -13.42 -31.91 4.62
CA THR A 214 -12.80 -32.13 3.31
C THR A 214 -13.24 -31.04 2.34
N LEU A 215 -12.27 -30.39 1.70
CA LEU A 215 -12.47 -29.48 0.59
C LEU A 215 -12.42 -30.24 -0.72
N SER A 216 -13.41 -30.05 -1.59
CA SER A 216 -13.46 -30.66 -2.90
C SER A 216 -13.97 -29.68 -3.97
N ALA A 217 -13.76 -30.04 -5.23
CA ALA A 217 -14.27 -29.29 -6.38
C ALA A 217 -14.59 -30.27 -7.53
N PRO A 218 -15.55 -29.99 -8.42
CA PRO A 218 -15.88 -30.85 -9.56
C PRO A 218 -14.70 -31.17 -10.47
N GLY A 219 -13.74 -30.22 -10.60
CA GLY A 219 -12.49 -30.38 -11.36
C GLY A 219 -11.38 -31.14 -10.60
N GLY A 220 -11.59 -31.45 -9.32
CA GLY A 220 -10.59 -31.96 -8.39
C GLY A 220 -10.04 -30.85 -7.47
N MET A 221 -9.45 -31.29 -6.35
CA MET A 221 -8.78 -30.42 -5.37
C MET A 221 -7.44 -31.05 -5.01
N ASN A 222 -6.36 -30.37 -5.30
CA ASN A 222 -5.02 -30.78 -4.90
C ASN A 222 -4.64 -30.08 -3.60
N MET A 223 -4.03 -30.82 -2.68
CA MET A 223 -3.42 -30.24 -1.50
C MET A 223 -1.93 -30.12 -1.71
N GLU A 224 -1.42 -28.92 -1.48
CA GLU A 224 0.00 -28.63 -1.49
C GLU A 224 0.43 -28.11 -0.12
N SER A 225 1.66 -28.38 0.24
CA SER A 225 2.27 -27.81 1.45
C SER A 225 3.36 -26.83 1.03
N ASP A 226 3.27 -25.63 1.57
CA ASP A 226 4.34 -24.65 1.39
C ASP A 226 5.60 -25.18 2.11
N THR A 227 6.55 -25.67 1.32
CA THR A 227 7.85 -26.13 1.81
C THR A 227 8.87 -25.06 1.47
N PRO A 228 9.44 -24.38 2.49
CA PRO A 228 10.41 -23.35 2.24
C PRO A 228 11.64 -23.88 1.48
N VAL A 229 11.90 -23.31 0.30
CA VAL A 229 13.08 -23.65 -0.50
C VAL A 229 14.24 -22.74 -0.09
N THR A 230 15.41 -23.33 0.24
CA THR A 230 16.62 -22.55 0.47
C THR A 230 17.23 -22.16 -0.88
N ILE A 231 17.57 -20.87 -1.03
CA ILE A 231 18.16 -20.33 -2.25
C ILE A 231 19.65 -20.59 -2.22
N GLU A 232 20.14 -21.38 -3.17
CA GLU A 232 21.55 -21.66 -3.34
C GLU A 232 22.02 -21.19 -4.72
N ALA A 233 23.20 -20.58 -4.77
CA ALA A 233 23.81 -20.15 -6.03
C ALA A 233 24.12 -21.36 -6.91
N GLY A 234 23.69 -21.33 -8.17
CA GLY A 234 23.83 -22.43 -9.14
C GLY A 234 23.19 -22.06 -10.49
N ASP A 235 22.84 -23.09 -11.26
CA ASP A 235 22.29 -22.90 -12.61
C ASP A 235 20.91 -22.22 -12.59
N GLN A 236 20.11 -22.46 -11.55
CA GLN A 236 18.78 -21.84 -11.39
C GLN A 236 18.85 -20.43 -10.77
N TRP A 237 19.78 -20.22 -9.84
CA TRP A 237 20.00 -18.95 -9.15
C TRP A 237 21.41 -18.46 -9.39
N VAL A 238 21.58 -17.69 -10.47
CA VAL A 238 22.90 -17.18 -10.88
C VAL A 238 23.35 -16.05 -9.95
N PRO A 239 24.57 -16.10 -9.37
CA PRO A 239 25.08 -15.01 -8.54
C PRO A 239 25.13 -13.69 -9.33
N LEU A 240 24.51 -12.64 -8.78
CA LEU A 240 24.50 -11.33 -9.39
C LEU A 240 25.65 -10.48 -8.86
N LYS A 241 26.47 -9.93 -9.77
CA LYS A 241 27.46 -8.90 -9.48
C LYS A 241 26.93 -7.56 -9.96
N VAL A 242 26.92 -6.57 -9.10
CA VAL A 242 26.37 -5.24 -9.38
C VAL A 242 27.35 -4.16 -9.01
N ASP A 243 27.61 -3.25 -9.94
CA ASP A 243 28.21 -1.96 -9.67
C ASP A 243 27.12 -0.98 -9.22
N LEU A 244 27.38 -0.25 -8.13
CA LEU A 244 26.38 0.66 -7.56
C LEU A 244 26.30 2.00 -8.28
N ASP A 245 27.38 2.43 -8.95
CA ASP A 245 27.41 3.67 -9.70
C ASP A 245 26.95 3.46 -11.16
N ILE A 246 26.40 4.50 -11.76
CA ILE A 246 25.97 4.49 -13.15
C ILE A 246 27.07 5.07 -14.02
N GLU A 247 27.52 4.30 -15.02
CA GLU A 247 28.52 4.76 -16.00
C GLU A 247 27.97 5.92 -16.82
N PRO A 248 28.67 7.08 -16.83
CA PRO A 248 28.24 8.25 -17.60
C PRO A 248 28.06 7.96 -19.09
N GLY A 249 26.91 8.37 -19.63
CA GLY A 249 26.56 8.19 -21.04
C GLY A 249 26.17 6.77 -21.44
N SER A 250 26.10 5.82 -20.50
CA SER A 250 25.54 4.48 -20.74
C SER A 250 24.04 4.53 -20.95
N ALA A 251 23.45 3.42 -21.45
CA ALA A 251 22.01 3.29 -21.57
C ALA A 251 21.26 3.36 -20.21
N LEU A 252 21.97 3.20 -19.11
CA LEU A 252 21.43 3.31 -17.75
C LEU A 252 21.59 4.72 -17.16
N ASP A 253 22.27 5.63 -17.84
CA ASP A 253 22.39 7.04 -17.45
C ASP A 253 21.13 7.82 -17.85
N PHE A 254 20.23 7.98 -16.90
CA PHE A 254 18.95 8.65 -17.08
C PHE A 254 18.99 10.15 -16.81
N THR A 255 20.17 10.77 -16.78
CA THR A 255 20.30 12.24 -16.60
C THR A 255 19.44 13.01 -17.59
N GLY A 256 19.38 12.59 -18.87
CA GLY A 256 18.54 13.21 -19.89
C GLY A 256 17.06 12.79 -19.85
N VAL A 257 16.70 11.77 -19.07
CA VAL A 257 15.33 11.24 -18.93
C VAL A 257 14.64 11.86 -17.72
N GLY A 258 15.35 12.01 -16.61
CA GLY A 258 14.81 12.35 -15.30
C GLY A 258 14.44 13.82 -15.09
N GLN A 259 14.65 14.71 -16.07
CA GLN A 259 14.29 16.12 -15.99
C GLN A 259 14.93 16.90 -14.83
N ALA A 260 16.05 16.44 -14.29
CA ALA A 260 16.81 17.21 -13.30
C ALA A 260 17.31 18.52 -13.92
N ASP A 261 16.90 19.64 -13.34
CA ASP A 261 17.20 20.99 -13.87
C ASP A 261 18.06 21.77 -12.87
N ALA A 262 19.37 21.63 -12.99
CA ALA A 262 20.36 22.14 -12.04
C ALA A 262 20.62 23.65 -12.17
N PRO A 263 20.86 24.34 -11.04
CA PRO A 263 20.66 23.90 -9.67
C PRO A 263 19.18 23.90 -9.25
N ALA A 264 18.79 23.07 -8.29
CA ALA A 264 17.44 23.12 -7.72
C ALA A 264 17.18 24.50 -7.08
N GLY A 265 15.96 24.99 -7.23
CA GLY A 265 15.57 26.31 -6.73
C GLY A 265 15.91 27.49 -7.64
N LYS A 266 16.57 27.29 -8.80
CA LYS A 266 16.88 28.40 -9.75
C LYS A 266 15.63 29.06 -10.35
N HIS A 267 14.51 28.36 -10.36
CA HIS A 267 13.19 28.83 -10.80
C HIS A 267 12.31 29.35 -9.65
N GLY A 268 12.93 29.68 -8.52
CA GLY A 268 12.22 30.08 -7.32
C GLY A 268 11.55 28.91 -6.59
N TRP A 269 10.53 29.21 -5.81
CA TRP A 269 9.79 28.24 -5.04
C TRP A 269 8.89 27.37 -5.91
N ILE A 270 8.63 26.15 -5.43
CA ILE A 270 7.53 25.34 -5.95
C ILE A 270 6.22 25.88 -5.38
N VAL A 271 5.23 26.03 -6.23
CA VAL A 271 3.90 26.57 -5.88
C VAL A 271 2.81 25.57 -6.21
N ALA A 272 1.78 25.52 -5.37
CA ALA A 272 0.56 24.76 -5.63
C ALA A 272 -0.36 25.56 -6.55
N ARG A 273 -0.89 24.91 -7.58
CA ARG A 273 -1.84 25.47 -8.54
C ARG A 273 -3.28 25.10 -8.16
N PRO A 274 -4.28 25.94 -8.46
CA PRO A 274 -5.69 25.62 -8.17
C PRO A 274 -6.24 24.39 -8.94
N ASP A 275 -5.54 23.97 -10.00
CA ASP A 275 -5.91 22.78 -10.78
C ASP A 275 -5.33 21.46 -10.25
N GLY A 276 -4.80 21.49 -9.02
CA GLY A 276 -4.25 20.31 -8.36
C GLY A 276 -2.85 19.89 -8.82
N HIS A 277 -2.09 20.78 -9.45
CA HIS A 277 -0.70 20.53 -9.87
C HIS A 277 0.31 21.40 -9.12
N LEU A 278 1.58 21.07 -9.30
CA LEU A 278 2.72 21.88 -8.88
C LEU A 278 3.30 22.64 -10.08
N ALA A 279 3.91 23.79 -9.83
CA ALA A 279 4.66 24.56 -10.81
C ALA A 279 5.83 25.29 -10.16
N PHE A 280 6.74 25.84 -10.97
CA PHE A 280 7.74 26.78 -10.47
C PHE A 280 7.17 28.20 -10.38
N ALA A 281 7.66 28.99 -9.44
CA ALA A 281 7.16 30.35 -9.23
C ALA A 281 7.42 31.28 -10.43
N ASP A 282 8.51 31.06 -11.17
CA ASP A 282 8.83 31.83 -12.39
C ASP A 282 8.15 31.30 -13.67
N ASP A 283 7.56 30.06 -13.59
CA ASP A 283 6.76 29.45 -14.66
C ASP A 283 5.50 28.77 -14.06
N PRO A 284 4.55 29.58 -13.52
CA PRO A 284 3.41 29.07 -12.78
C PRO A 284 2.34 28.38 -13.66
N ASN A 285 2.47 28.48 -14.97
CA ASN A 285 1.50 27.92 -15.92
C ASN A 285 1.86 26.51 -16.39
N THR A 286 3.09 26.08 -16.20
CA THR A 286 3.56 24.76 -16.65
C THR A 286 3.56 23.76 -15.47
N PRO A 287 2.70 22.74 -15.48
CA PRO A 287 2.71 21.68 -14.48
C PRO A 287 4.07 20.97 -14.41
N ARG A 288 4.50 20.63 -13.19
CA ARG A 288 5.77 19.93 -12.93
C ARG A 288 5.52 18.68 -12.10
N ARG A 289 6.24 17.61 -12.43
CA ARG A 289 6.26 16.36 -11.68
C ARG A 289 7.63 16.13 -11.07
N PHE A 290 7.64 15.44 -9.92
CA PHE A 290 8.87 15.08 -9.23
C PHE A 290 8.85 13.61 -8.84
N TYR A 291 10.03 12.98 -8.91
CA TYR A 291 10.20 11.57 -8.58
C TYR A 291 11.55 11.31 -7.93
N GLY A 292 11.56 10.47 -6.89
CA GLY A 292 12.79 10.07 -6.25
C GLY A 292 12.58 9.18 -5.03
N PRO A 293 13.61 8.89 -4.24
CA PRO A 293 13.52 8.05 -3.07
C PRO A 293 13.52 8.82 -1.75
N ASN A 294 13.19 8.08 -0.67
CA ASN A 294 13.50 8.45 0.71
C ASN A 294 14.92 8.05 1.08
N PHE A 295 15.55 8.82 1.96
CA PHE A 295 16.76 8.44 2.69
C PHE A 295 16.48 8.50 4.19
N CYS A 296 16.92 7.46 4.92
CA CYS A 296 16.57 7.30 6.32
C CYS A 296 17.82 7.06 7.20
N PHE A 297 17.75 7.48 8.45
CA PHE A 297 18.75 7.21 9.50
C PHE A 297 20.19 7.50 9.05
N SER A 298 21.11 6.53 9.24
CA SER A 298 22.52 6.73 8.94
C SER A 298 22.86 6.94 7.47
N ALA A 299 21.97 6.62 6.55
CA ALA A 299 22.16 6.89 5.12
C ALA A 299 22.29 8.39 4.78
N LEU A 300 21.85 9.26 5.68
CA LEU A 300 21.92 10.73 5.54
C LEU A 300 23.25 11.33 6.05
N TYR A 301 24.00 10.55 6.84
CA TYR A 301 25.19 11.02 7.54
C TYR A 301 26.46 10.37 6.97
N ILE A 302 26.90 10.92 5.85
CA ILE A 302 28.02 10.44 5.01
C ILE A 302 29.08 11.54 4.84
N THR A 303 30.26 11.17 4.38
CA THR A 303 31.33 12.16 4.11
C THR A 303 30.96 13.03 2.88
N HIS A 304 31.58 14.20 2.77
CA HIS A 304 31.38 15.12 1.65
C HIS A 304 31.62 14.42 0.28
N ALA A 305 32.72 13.66 0.16
CA ALA A 305 33.02 12.92 -1.06
C ALA A 305 31.95 11.86 -1.39
N GLN A 306 31.42 11.20 -0.36
CA GLN A 306 30.33 10.24 -0.50
C GLN A 306 29.02 10.94 -0.92
N ALA A 307 28.74 12.13 -0.38
CA ALA A 307 27.57 12.93 -0.74
C ALA A 307 27.62 13.38 -2.22
N ASP A 308 28.75 13.83 -2.72
CA ASP A 308 28.94 14.14 -4.14
C ASP A 308 28.71 12.92 -5.04
N ARG A 309 29.32 11.77 -4.68
CA ARG A 309 29.15 10.50 -5.41
C ARG A 309 27.70 10.04 -5.42
N LEU A 310 27.02 10.12 -4.27
CA LEU A 310 25.62 9.74 -4.13
C LEU A 310 24.70 10.63 -4.95
N ALA A 311 24.85 11.95 -4.84
CA ALA A 311 24.01 12.91 -5.57
C ALA A 311 24.20 12.77 -7.10
N ASP A 312 25.42 12.47 -7.58
CA ASP A 312 25.67 12.17 -8.98
C ASP A 312 24.95 10.88 -9.43
N ARG A 313 25.02 9.80 -8.62
CA ARG A 313 24.30 8.56 -8.87
C ARG A 313 22.77 8.77 -8.94
N LEU A 314 22.19 9.54 -8.01
CA LEU A 314 20.74 9.82 -8.00
C LEU A 314 20.30 10.59 -9.26
N MET A 315 21.07 11.58 -9.68
CA MET A 315 20.82 12.29 -10.94
C MET A 315 20.87 11.33 -12.15
N ARG A 316 21.85 10.40 -12.18
CA ARG A 316 21.97 9.39 -13.25
C ARG A 316 20.90 8.29 -13.18
N LEU A 317 20.29 8.06 -12.03
CA LEU A 317 19.10 7.21 -11.92
C LEU A 317 17.83 7.92 -12.41
N GLY A 318 17.92 9.23 -12.73
CA GLY A 318 16.80 10.03 -13.25
C GLY A 318 15.94 10.68 -12.16
N TYR A 319 16.42 10.75 -10.92
CA TYR A 319 15.68 11.36 -9.83
C TYR A 319 15.87 12.89 -9.82
N ASN A 320 14.78 13.62 -9.57
CA ASN A 320 14.79 15.08 -9.41
C ASN A 320 14.25 15.54 -8.03
N ALA A 321 13.93 14.61 -7.15
CA ALA A 321 13.53 14.89 -5.77
C ALA A 321 14.05 13.81 -4.80
N VAL A 322 14.22 14.18 -3.52
CA VAL A 322 14.62 13.29 -2.42
C VAL A 322 13.82 13.66 -1.18
N ARG A 323 13.39 12.66 -0.40
CA ARG A 323 12.84 12.88 0.94
C ARG A 323 13.88 12.50 1.99
N VAL A 324 14.22 13.46 2.85
CA VAL A 324 15.06 13.30 4.04
C VAL A 324 14.17 12.86 5.18
N HIS A 325 14.28 11.61 5.63
CA HIS A 325 13.32 10.99 6.53
C HIS A 325 14.01 10.24 7.66
N HIS A 326 13.40 10.10 8.84
CA HIS A 326 13.99 9.50 10.05
C HIS A 326 15.40 10.04 10.41
N TYR A 327 15.66 11.29 10.09
CA TYR A 327 16.99 11.90 10.24
C TYR A 327 17.24 12.45 11.64
N GLU A 328 16.18 12.87 12.33
CA GLU A 328 16.27 13.69 13.54
C GLU A 328 16.99 12.95 14.69
N GLY A 329 16.83 11.62 14.78
CA GLY A 329 17.40 10.79 15.85
C GLY A 329 18.92 10.82 15.95
N GLU A 330 19.63 10.96 14.82
CA GLU A 330 21.08 11.15 14.77
C GLU A 330 21.46 12.63 14.74
N LEU A 331 20.59 13.52 14.28
CA LEU A 331 20.86 14.95 14.20
C LEU A 331 20.89 15.64 15.55
N ILE A 332 20.15 15.15 16.57
CA ILE A 332 20.15 15.78 17.88
C ILE A 332 21.41 15.48 18.70
N ASP A 333 21.87 16.49 19.45
CA ASP A 333 22.92 16.33 20.45
C ASP A 333 22.33 15.83 21.78
N ARG A 334 22.34 14.50 21.97
CA ARG A 334 21.77 13.87 23.17
C ARG A 334 22.49 14.25 24.48
N SER A 335 23.72 14.76 24.39
CA SER A 335 24.48 15.22 25.55
C SER A 335 24.05 16.61 26.03
N GLY A 336 23.30 17.34 25.23
CA GLY A 336 22.89 18.72 25.45
C GLY A 336 21.76 18.96 26.44
N GLY A 337 21.20 17.92 27.09
CA GLY A 337 20.10 18.05 28.06
C GLY A 337 18.73 18.40 27.45
N THR A 338 18.66 18.54 26.14
CA THR A 338 17.40 18.77 25.38
C THR A 338 17.38 17.97 24.08
N SER A 339 16.19 17.52 23.70
CA SER A 339 15.97 16.76 22.46
C SER A 339 15.86 17.65 21.21
N THR A 340 16.15 18.94 21.32
CA THR A 340 16.03 19.92 20.21
C THR A 340 17.34 20.54 19.75
N LYS A 341 18.44 20.35 20.52
CA LYS A 341 19.77 20.84 20.17
C LYS A 341 20.36 19.99 19.06
N LEU A 342 20.90 20.62 18.01
CA LEU A 342 21.51 19.94 16.87
C LEU A 342 22.96 19.61 17.11
N ASN A 343 23.38 18.44 16.68
CA ASN A 343 24.77 17.98 16.67
C ASN A 343 25.50 18.64 15.48
N PRO A 344 26.59 19.41 15.71
CA PRO A 344 27.23 20.16 14.64
C PRO A 344 27.89 19.29 13.57
N ASP A 345 28.46 18.13 13.93
CA ASP A 345 29.10 17.23 12.97
C ASP A 345 28.06 16.55 12.05
N LYS A 346 26.91 16.18 12.62
CA LYS A 346 25.79 15.61 11.87
C LYS A 346 25.11 16.66 11.00
N LEU A 347 25.02 17.88 11.49
CA LEU A 347 24.48 19.01 10.75
C LEU A 347 25.35 19.33 9.54
N ASP A 348 26.69 19.34 9.69
CA ASP A 348 27.63 19.54 8.59
C ASP A 348 27.46 18.49 7.48
N GLN A 349 27.33 17.20 7.85
CA GLN A 349 27.09 16.11 6.91
C GLN A 349 25.79 16.31 6.13
N LEU A 350 24.70 16.69 6.84
CA LEU A 350 23.40 16.94 6.24
C LEU A 350 23.42 18.17 5.34
N ASP A 351 24.06 19.26 5.78
CA ASP A 351 24.25 20.50 5.02
C ASP A 351 24.96 20.25 3.69
N TYR A 352 26.03 19.48 3.72
CA TYR A 352 26.80 19.16 2.52
C TYR A 352 25.98 18.25 1.56
N LEU A 353 25.32 17.25 2.07
CA LEU A 353 24.42 16.41 1.25
C LEU A 353 23.35 17.24 0.57
N PHE A 354 22.69 18.13 1.32
CA PHE A 354 21.69 19.04 0.78
C PHE A 354 22.27 19.93 -0.37
N ALA A 355 23.43 20.49 -0.16
CA ALA A 355 24.11 21.30 -1.18
C ALA A 355 24.50 20.50 -2.42
N ALA A 356 24.95 19.23 -2.24
CA ALA A 356 25.29 18.33 -3.32
C ALA A 356 24.06 17.94 -4.16
N LEU A 357 22.90 17.71 -3.52
CA LEU A 357 21.60 17.48 -4.19
C LEU A 357 21.14 18.72 -4.96
N LYS A 358 21.18 19.90 -4.30
CA LYS A 358 20.85 21.19 -4.92
C LYS A 358 21.66 21.41 -6.19
N LYS A 359 22.98 21.24 -6.15
CA LYS A 359 23.89 21.43 -7.28
C LYS A 359 23.50 20.57 -8.50
N ARG A 360 22.85 19.41 -8.28
CA ARG A 360 22.44 18.47 -9.33
C ARG A 360 20.97 18.59 -9.74
N GLY A 361 20.25 19.63 -9.26
CA GLY A 361 18.85 19.87 -9.63
C GLY A 361 17.85 19.00 -8.90
N ILE A 362 18.24 18.43 -7.74
CA ILE A 362 17.42 17.53 -6.93
C ILE A 362 16.80 18.32 -5.79
N TYR A 363 15.46 18.44 -5.79
CA TYR A 363 14.69 19.10 -4.75
C TYR A 363 14.55 18.20 -3.51
N VAL A 364 14.33 18.82 -2.36
CA VAL A 364 14.28 18.12 -1.07
C VAL A 364 12.95 18.37 -0.37
N THR A 365 12.41 17.32 0.24
CA THR A 365 11.36 17.39 1.25
C THR A 365 11.85 16.77 2.55
N THR A 366 11.26 17.17 3.67
CA THR A 366 11.49 16.57 4.98
C THR A 366 10.28 16.69 5.89
N ASP A 367 10.33 15.97 6.99
CA ASP A 367 9.35 16.02 8.06
C ASP A 367 9.91 16.80 9.25
N LEU A 368 9.08 17.58 9.93
CA LEU A 368 9.49 18.30 11.14
C LEU A 368 9.37 17.45 12.41
N TYR A 369 8.72 16.31 12.31
CA TYR A 369 8.77 15.21 13.26
C TYR A 369 8.45 13.88 12.58
N VAL A 370 9.31 12.90 12.80
CA VAL A 370 9.09 11.49 12.43
C VAL A 370 9.27 10.58 13.67
N SER A 371 10.51 10.47 14.16
CA SER A 371 10.90 9.52 15.21
C SER A 371 12.00 10.04 16.14
N ARG A 372 12.17 11.35 16.20
CA ARG A 372 13.14 11.97 17.10
C ARG A 372 12.85 11.54 18.55
N PRO A 373 13.86 11.06 19.31
CA PRO A 373 13.70 10.86 20.74
C PRO A 373 13.37 12.19 21.42
N VAL A 374 12.25 12.27 22.13
CA VAL A 374 11.86 13.42 22.93
C VAL A 374 11.98 13.06 24.40
N PHE A 375 12.76 13.82 25.16
CA PHE A 375 12.93 13.53 26.58
C PHE A 375 11.63 13.80 27.33
N ALA A 376 11.17 12.81 28.08
CA ALA A 376 9.87 12.88 28.76
C ALA A 376 9.76 14.08 29.73
N ASN A 377 10.86 14.51 30.38
CA ASN A 377 10.91 15.64 31.27
C ASN A 377 10.71 17.02 30.58
N GLU A 378 10.91 17.10 29.26
CA GLU A 378 10.65 18.33 28.50
C GLU A 378 9.14 18.60 28.37
N VAL A 379 8.33 17.53 28.39
CA VAL A 379 6.86 17.62 28.29
C VAL A 379 6.19 17.45 29.66
N PHE A 380 6.68 16.51 30.47
CA PHE A 380 6.18 16.17 31.78
C PHE A 380 7.29 16.37 32.84
N PRO A 381 7.36 17.50 33.56
CA PRO A 381 8.41 17.78 34.52
C PRO A 381 8.58 16.65 35.53
N GLY A 382 9.82 16.17 35.70
CA GLY A 382 10.18 15.08 36.58
C GLY A 382 9.97 13.67 36.02
N ALA A 383 9.47 13.52 34.79
CA ALA A 383 9.41 12.23 34.12
C ALA A 383 10.80 11.81 33.61
N GLU A 384 11.10 10.52 33.71
CA GLU A 384 12.34 9.93 33.17
C GLU A 384 12.17 9.31 31.79
N GLY A 385 13.28 9.12 31.09
CA GLY A 385 13.34 8.45 29.79
C GLY A 385 12.83 9.30 28.62
N ASN A 386 12.43 8.64 27.56
CA ASN A 386 11.90 9.26 26.35
C ASN A 386 10.39 9.00 26.24
N LEU A 387 9.71 9.88 25.52
CA LEU A 387 8.37 9.60 25.02
C LEU A 387 8.45 8.59 23.87
N GLU A 388 7.49 7.67 23.80
CA GLU A 388 7.31 6.83 22.63
C GLU A 388 6.91 7.70 21.42
N MET A 389 7.31 7.29 20.21
CA MET A 389 7.08 8.04 18.97
C MET A 389 5.61 8.40 18.78
N ASP A 390 4.73 7.41 18.90
CA ASP A 390 3.28 7.60 18.74
C ASP A 390 2.68 8.46 19.86
N GLU A 391 3.19 8.30 21.08
CA GLU A 391 2.77 9.11 22.23
C GLU A 391 3.07 10.59 21.99
N TYR A 392 4.26 10.93 21.51
CA TYR A 392 4.61 12.32 21.24
C TYR A 392 3.74 12.93 20.13
N LYS A 393 3.50 12.21 19.02
CA LYS A 393 2.57 12.65 17.98
C LYS A 393 1.21 13.01 18.54
N MET A 394 0.71 12.19 19.47
CA MET A 394 -0.58 12.42 20.13
C MET A 394 -0.55 13.50 21.20
N LEU A 395 0.60 13.86 21.75
CA LEU A 395 0.71 14.96 22.73
C LEU A 395 0.78 16.33 22.08
N VAL A 396 1.40 16.46 20.91
CA VAL A 396 1.58 17.76 20.24
C VAL A 396 0.29 18.57 20.13
N PRO A 397 -0.88 18.01 19.74
CA PRO A 397 -2.11 18.76 19.58
C PRO A 397 -2.77 19.19 20.92
N VAL A 398 -2.49 18.52 22.02
CA VAL A 398 -3.22 18.70 23.29
C VAL A 398 -2.34 19.11 24.48
N ASN A 399 -1.01 19.18 24.27
CA ASN A 399 -0.06 19.53 25.31
C ASN A 399 0.87 20.67 24.84
N ALA A 400 0.77 21.83 25.46
CA ALA A 400 1.53 23.02 25.06
C ALA A 400 3.06 22.81 25.07
N LYS A 401 3.60 22.03 26.03
CA LYS A 401 5.06 21.78 26.10
C LYS A 401 5.52 20.85 24.98
N ALA A 402 4.68 19.90 24.54
CA ALA A 402 4.97 19.08 23.37
C ALA A 402 4.99 19.95 22.09
N MET A 403 4.04 20.87 21.93
CA MET A 403 4.03 21.85 20.85
C MET A 403 5.26 22.77 20.88
N ASP A 404 5.62 23.27 22.07
CA ASP A 404 6.82 24.12 22.24
C ASP A 404 8.11 23.36 21.86
N ASN A 405 8.22 22.08 22.23
CA ASN A 405 9.33 21.23 21.84
C ASN A 405 9.39 21.02 20.31
N TRP A 406 8.24 20.80 19.66
CA TRP A 406 8.16 20.72 18.19
C TRP A 406 8.60 22.04 17.53
N LYS A 407 8.11 23.18 18.03
CA LYS A 407 8.50 24.53 17.54
C LYS A 407 10.00 24.79 17.73
N ALA A 408 10.55 24.38 18.87
CA ALA A 408 11.98 24.58 19.17
C ALA A 408 12.89 23.80 18.22
N PHE A 409 12.59 22.52 17.95
CA PHE A 409 13.34 21.72 16.96
C PHE A 409 13.22 22.30 15.57
N SER A 410 12.00 22.60 15.13
CA SER A 410 11.72 23.19 13.82
C SER A 410 12.45 24.54 13.62
N ARG A 411 12.49 25.38 14.66
CA ARG A 411 13.25 26.64 14.63
C ARG A 411 14.74 26.39 14.47
N ASN A 412 15.31 25.52 15.30
CA ASN A 412 16.75 25.24 15.27
C ASN A 412 17.18 24.70 13.90
N LEU A 413 16.39 23.86 13.26
CA LEU A 413 16.68 23.33 11.92
C LEU A 413 16.49 24.41 10.84
N LEU A 414 15.30 25.01 10.76
CA LEU A 414 14.93 25.84 9.62
C LEU A 414 15.62 27.21 9.60
N THR A 415 16.03 27.75 10.75
CA THR A 415 16.76 29.02 10.81
C THR A 415 18.28 28.83 10.71
N HIS A 416 18.76 27.58 10.74
CA HIS A 416 20.18 27.28 10.49
C HIS A 416 20.57 27.72 9.07
N THR A 417 21.70 28.43 8.98
CA THR A 417 22.28 28.80 7.69
C THR A 417 23.24 27.72 7.24
N ASN A 418 22.90 27.03 6.17
CA ASN A 418 23.75 26.02 5.55
C ASN A 418 25.00 26.71 4.96
N PRO A 419 26.22 26.39 5.44
CA PRO A 419 27.43 27.05 5.02
C PRO A 419 27.80 26.83 3.54
N TYR A 420 27.27 25.77 2.92
CA TYR A 420 27.56 25.42 1.53
C TYR A 420 26.59 26.05 0.52
N THR A 421 25.40 26.45 0.95
CA THR A 421 24.44 27.17 0.11
C THR A 421 24.34 28.65 0.47
N SER A 422 24.87 29.06 1.64
CA SER A 422 24.78 30.40 2.22
C SER A 422 23.34 30.88 2.47
N LEU A 423 22.39 29.95 2.53
CA LEU A 423 20.98 30.22 2.80
C LEU A 423 20.54 29.50 4.08
N ARG A 424 19.56 30.08 4.81
CA ARG A 424 18.85 29.29 5.82
C ARG A 424 18.01 28.24 5.12
N TYR A 425 17.77 27.08 5.77
CA TYR A 425 16.87 26.08 5.20
C TYR A 425 15.49 26.67 4.89
N ALA A 426 14.98 27.58 5.75
CA ALA A 426 13.71 28.27 5.52
C ALA A 426 13.67 29.14 4.27
N ASP A 427 14.82 29.62 3.78
CA ASP A 427 14.93 30.55 2.64
C ASP A 427 15.38 29.86 1.35
N ASP A 428 15.76 28.57 1.42
CA ASP A 428 16.27 27.83 0.27
C ASP A 428 15.13 27.12 -0.48
N PRO A 429 14.80 27.54 -1.73
CA PRO A 429 13.71 26.94 -2.49
C PRO A 429 13.98 25.49 -2.91
N THR A 430 15.19 24.95 -2.67
CA THR A 430 15.48 23.53 -2.82
C THR A 430 14.71 22.70 -1.80
N LEU A 431 14.48 23.23 -0.57
CA LEU A 431 13.58 22.64 0.43
C LEU A 431 12.14 23.03 0.07
N ALA A 432 11.52 22.27 -0.83
CA ALA A 432 10.28 22.67 -1.47
C ALA A 432 9.01 22.28 -0.71
N TRP A 433 9.07 21.21 0.10
CA TRP A 433 7.93 20.66 0.83
C TRP A 433 8.32 20.33 2.28
N LEU A 434 7.37 20.47 3.17
CA LEU A 434 7.49 20.08 4.58
C LEU A 434 6.25 19.35 5.04
N SER A 435 6.42 18.16 5.61
CA SER A 435 5.42 17.47 6.42
C SER A 435 5.58 17.92 7.88
N MET A 436 4.51 18.41 8.50
CA MET A 436 4.60 18.92 9.88
C MET A 436 4.80 17.77 10.88
N ILE A 437 4.07 16.67 10.72
CA ILE A 437 4.26 15.42 11.49
C ILE A 437 4.04 14.25 10.54
N ASN A 438 5.04 13.38 10.37
CA ASN A 438 4.88 12.17 9.59
C ASN A 438 3.84 11.23 10.23
N GLU A 439 2.90 10.72 9.40
CA GLU A 439 1.83 9.83 9.84
C GLU A 439 1.09 10.36 11.08
N GLY A 440 0.89 11.67 11.13
CA GLY A 440 0.28 12.39 12.25
C GLY A 440 -1.24 12.25 12.35
N ASN A 441 -1.83 11.24 11.75
CA ASN A 441 -3.26 11.01 11.73
C ASN A 441 -3.75 10.43 13.07
N PHE A 442 -4.49 11.22 13.85
CA PHE A 442 -4.93 10.85 15.20
C PHE A 442 -5.77 9.58 15.26
N GLY A 443 -6.60 9.33 14.25
CA GLY A 443 -7.43 8.13 14.17
C GLY A 443 -6.64 6.81 14.28
N ASN A 444 -5.36 6.81 13.90
CA ASN A 444 -4.49 5.64 14.02
C ASN A 444 -4.10 5.31 15.47
N TYR A 445 -4.17 6.28 16.37
CA TYR A 445 -3.56 6.19 17.71
C TYR A 445 -4.53 6.30 18.86
N THR A 446 -5.76 6.77 18.66
CA THR A 446 -6.75 7.02 19.73
C THR A 446 -7.10 5.79 20.55
N GLY A 447 -6.98 4.59 19.99
CA GLY A 447 -7.23 3.32 20.68
C GLY A 447 -6.07 2.81 21.55
N ARG A 448 -4.88 3.45 21.48
CA ARG A 448 -3.66 3.01 22.18
C ARG A 448 -2.89 4.14 22.86
N LEU A 449 -3.62 5.16 23.32
CA LEU A 449 -3.04 6.27 24.09
C LEU A 449 -2.42 5.79 25.40
N SER A 450 -1.21 6.28 25.74
CA SER A 450 -0.65 6.11 27.08
C SER A 450 -1.54 6.79 28.14
N ALA A 451 -1.43 6.40 29.40
CA ALA A 451 -2.24 6.96 30.47
C ALA A 451 -2.10 8.48 30.59
N ARG A 452 -0.89 9.03 30.40
CA ARG A 452 -0.62 10.47 30.46
C ARG A 452 -1.15 11.20 29.23
N ALA A 453 -0.96 10.67 28.02
CA ALA A 453 -1.54 11.22 26.81
C ALA A 453 -3.07 11.18 26.87
N ARG A 454 -3.65 10.08 27.35
CA ARG A 454 -5.09 9.94 27.53
C ARG A 454 -5.67 11.02 28.44
N LYS A 455 -4.99 11.37 29.52
CA LYS A 455 -5.42 12.44 30.44
C LYS A 455 -5.54 13.80 29.71
N ASP A 456 -4.56 14.15 28.89
CA ASP A 456 -4.58 15.41 28.14
C ASP A 456 -5.69 15.40 27.07
N TRP A 457 -5.86 14.27 26.39
CA TRP A 457 -6.95 14.09 25.42
C TRP A 457 -8.33 14.10 26.05
N ASP A 458 -8.53 13.48 27.23
CA ASP A 458 -9.80 13.54 27.97
C ASP A 458 -10.15 14.98 28.39
N ALA A 459 -9.15 15.76 28.79
CA ALA A 459 -9.34 17.19 29.12
C ALA A 459 -9.74 17.99 27.86
N ALA A 460 -9.06 17.77 26.73
CA ALA A 460 -9.38 18.41 25.46
C ALA A 460 -10.79 18.03 24.98
N TRP A 461 -11.15 16.75 25.06
CA TRP A 461 -12.47 16.25 24.69
C TRP A 461 -13.57 16.87 25.55
N ALA A 462 -13.39 16.91 26.87
CA ALA A 462 -14.36 17.51 27.78
C ALA A 462 -14.56 19.03 27.53
N ALA A 463 -13.47 19.76 27.28
CA ALA A 463 -13.52 21.16 26.92
C ALA A 463 -14.25 21.40 25.58
N TRP A 464 -13.98 20.57 24.57
CA TRP A 464 -14.66 20.63 23.28
C TRP A 464 -16.15 20.35 23.41
N LEU A 465 -16.53 19.28 24.13
CA LEU A 465 -17.94 18.95 24.40
C LEU A 465 -18.69 20.07 25.13
N GLN A 466 -18.04 20.72 26.12
CA GLN A 466 -18.64 21.85 26.82
C GLN A 466 -18.93 23.00 25.85
N LYS A 467 -17.99 23.32 24.95
CA LYS A 467 -18.17 24.34 23.92
C LYS A 467 -19.32 24.02 22.96
N GLN A 468 -19.50 22.72 22.63
CA GLN A 468 -20.58 22.22 21.76
C GLN A 468 -21.94 22.04 22.49
N GLY A 469 -22.02 22.26 23.80
CA GLY A 469 -23.23 22.01 24.58
C GLY A 469 -23.60 20.53 24.73
N LYS A 470 -22.62 19.62 24.58
CA LYS A 470 -22.79 18.15 24.56
C LYS A 470 -22.05 17.48 25.74
N ALA A 471 -21.92 18.14 26.86
CA ALA A 471 -21.26 17.62 28.06
C ALA A 471 -21.79 16.22 28.45
N GLY A 472 -20.90 15.33 28.87
CA GLY A 472 -21.24 13.95 29.26
C GLY A 472 -21.26 12.93 28.11
N THR A 473 -21.04 13.35 26.85
CA THR A 473 -20.87 12.42 25.72
C THR A 473 -19.64 11.53 25.96
N LYS A 474 -19.78 10.22 25.75
CA LYS A 474 -18.69 9.25 25.96
C LYS A 474 -17.57 9.46 24.96
N TRP A 475 -16.33 9.16 25.39
CA TRP A 475 -15.18 9.11 24.49
C TRP A 475 -15.44 8.16 23.32
N GLY A 476 -15.10 8.61 22.10
CA GLY A 476 -15.30 7.82 20.88
C GLY A 476 -16.71 7.82 20.32
N ALA A 477 -17.68 8.49 21.00
CA ALA A 477 -19.06 8.56 20.48
C ALA A 477 -19.14 9.38 19.19
N GLN A 478 -19.76 8.80 18.17
CA GLN A 478 -19.93 9.41 16.86
C GLN A 478 -21.26 10.18 16.76
N PRO A 479 -21.35 11.23 15.95
CA PRO A 479 -20.30 11.81 15.07
C PRO A 479 -19.34 12.76 15.79
N GLU A 480 -19.59 13.12 17.03
CA GLU A 480 -18.87 14.16 17.78
C GLU A 480 -17.38 13.89 17.84
N PHE A 481 -16.99 12.61 17.98
CA PHE A 481 -15.57 12.27 18.11
C PHE A 481 -14.76 12.55 16.83
N ASN A 482 -15.32 12.28 15.65
CA ASN A 482 -14.65 12.59 14.39
C ASN A 482 -14.51 14.10 14.17
N LEU A 483 -15.56 14.87 14.51
CA LEU A 483 -15.48 16.33 14.46
C LEU A 483 -14.42 16.86 15.42
N PHE A 484 -14.38 16.35 16.64
CA PHE A 484 -13.35 16.70 17.61
C PHE A 484 -11.95 16.43 17.08
N LEU A 485 -11.69 15.26 16.50
CA LEU A 485 -10.38 14.94 15.93
C LEU A 485 -10.03 15.90 14.77
N ALA A 486 -10.97 16.17 13.88
CA ALA A 486 -10.76 17.07 12.75
C ALA A 486 -10.50 18.53 13.22
N GLU A 487 -11.31 19.07 14.14
CA GLU A 487 -11.11 20.41 14.68
C GLU A 487 -9.81 20.54 15.49
N THR A 488 -9.41 19.46 16.19
CA THR A 488 -8.14 19.41 16.94
C THR A 488 -6.96 19.46 15.97
N ASP A 489 -7.01 18.69 14.87
CA ASP A 489 -5.96 18.74 13.84
C ASP A 489 -5.91 20.10 13.16
N ARG A 490 -7.04 20.64 12.71
CA ARG A 490 -7.10 21.97 12.10
C ARG A 490 -6.51 23.06 13.01
N THR A 491 -6.81 23.00 14.31
CA THR A 491 -6.28 23.96 15.30
C THR A 491 -4.76 23.83 15.45
N MET A 492 -4.27 22.59 15.58
CA MET A 492 -2.83 22.30 15.66
C MET A 492 -2.11 22.77 14.39
N CYS A 493 -2.61 22.38 13.23
CA CYS A 493 -2.00 22.73 11.94
C CYS A 493 -2.02 24.24 11.67
N ALA A 494 -3.08 24.94 12.08
CA ALA A 494 -3.14 26.41 12.00
C ALA A 494 -2.06 27.09 12.86
N ASP A 495 -1.83 26.62 14.10
CA ASP A 495 -0.76 27.12 14.96
C ASP A 495 0.64 26.81 14.38
N MET A 496 0.85 25.58 13.91
CA MET A 496 2.10 25.18 13.25
C MET A 496 2.36 26.00 11.98
N ARG A 497 1.34 26.18 11.14
CA ARG A 497 1.43 26.99 9.90
C ARG A 497 1.75 28.45 10.23
N LYS A 498 1.06 29.04 11.22
CA LYS A 498 1.33 30.39 11.68
C LYS A 498 2.79 30.55 12.12
N PHE A 499 3.28 29.65 12.96
CA PHE A 499 4.67 29.63 13.38
C PHE A 499 5.64 29.53 12.20
N LEU A 500 5.41 28.59 11.27
CA LEU A 500 6.29 28.37 10.12
C LEU A 500 6.27 29.55 9.14
N ARG A 501 5.13 30.20 8.92
CA ARG A 501 4.98 31.31 7.98
C ARG A 501 5.42 32.65 8.58
N GLU A 502 5.01 32.96 9.82
CA GLU A 502 5.20 34.30 10.41
C GLU A 502 6.50 34.40 11.22
N GLU A 503 6.89 33.36 11.98
CA GLU A 503 8.09 33.39 12.81
C GLU A 503 9.33 32.86 12.09
N ILE A 504 9.21 31.77 11.35
CA ILE A 504 10.31 31.15 10.58
C ILE A 504 10.46 31.78 9.21
N GLY A 505 9.37 32.11 8.53
CA GLY A 505 9.32 32.76 7.24
C GLY A 505 9.44 31.81 6.03
N THR A 506 9.33 30.48 6.24
CA THR A 506 9.45 29.54 5.11
C THR A 506 8.30 29.65 4.11
N LYS A 507 8.62 29.48 2.83
CA LYS A 507 7.66 29.41 1.72
C LYS A 507 7.45 27.99 1.19
N ALA A 508 8.15 26.99 1.75
CA ALA A 508 7.94 25.57 1.41
C ALA A 508 6.47 25.18 1.59
N LEU A 509 5.94 24.33 0.73
CA LEU A 509 4.56 23.85 0.84
C LEU A 509 4.40 22.95 2.07
N LEU A 510 3.25 23.05 2.75
CA LEU A 510 3.00 22.38 4.04
C LEU A 510 1.89 21.33 3.92
N THR A 511 2.13 20.16 4.50
CA THR A 511 1.14 19.09 4.65
C THR A 511 1.19 18.45 6.03
N ASN A 512 0.20 17.62 6.31
CA ASN A 512 0.10 16.75 7.48
C ASN A 512 -0.80 15.54 7.13
N MET A 513 -0.98 14.56 8.03
CA MET A 513 -1.92 13.44 7.85
C MET A 513 -1.68 12.61 6.58
N ASN A 514 -0.56 11.95 6.46
CA ASN A 514 -0.15 11.21 5.27
C ASN A 514 -0.26 9.68 5.37
N ALA A 515 -1.08 9.14 6.27
CA ALA A 515 -1.34 7.70 6.29
C ALA A 515 -2.60 7.28 7.03
N TRP A 516 -3.20 6.27 6.53
CA TRP A 516 -4.24 5.37 7.04
C TRP A 516 -5.45 6.01 7.72
N SER A 517 -6.13 5.59 8.64
CA SER A 517 -7.44 5.91 9.18
C SER A 517 -8.44 6.39 8.11
N ASN A 518 -9.67 6.62 8.41
CA ASN A 518 -10.69 6.92 7.41
C ASN A 518 -10.28 8.08 6.48
N PRO A 519 -9.75 7.81 5.27
CA PRO A 519 -9.13 8.83 4.43
C PRO A 519 -10.13 9.89 3.96
N ILE A 520 -11.40 9.54 3.85
CA ILE A 520 -12.43 10.49 3.40
C ILE A 520 -12.75 11.51 4.49
N GLN A 521 -12.83 11.07 5.76
CA GLN A 521 -13.07 12.01 6.88
C GLN A 521 -11.91 12.97 7.11
N ASN A 522 -10.69 12.54 6.80
CA ASN A 522 -9.52 13.39 6.90
C ASN A 522 -9.58 14.61 5.97
N GLN A 523 -10.42 14.59 4.95
CA GLN A 523 -10.59 15.71 4.03
C GLN A 523 -11.09 16.98 4.71
N LEU A 524 -11.77 16.86 5.87
CA LEU A 524 -12.10 18.02 6.71
C LEU A 524 -10.86 18.85 7.10
N SER A 525 -9.76 18.17 7.42
CA SER A 525 -8.49 18.82 7.78
C SER A 525 -7.62 19.09 6.56
N ARG A 526 -7.53 18.14 5.64
CA ARG A 526 -6.65 18.20 4.46
C ARG A 526 -6.96 19.36 3.52
N GLN A 527 -8.20 19.86 3.52
CA GLN A 527 -8.56 21.06 2.75
C GLN A 527 -7.77 22.32 3.17
N ASP A 528 -7.24 22.35 4.39
CA ASP A 528 -6.46 23.47 4.91
C ASP A 528 -4.96 23.38 4.57
N TYR A 529 -4.49 22.25 4.00
CA TYR A 529 -3.08 22.04 3.63
C TYR A 529 -2.77 22.62 2.23
N ASP A 530 -1.48 22.86 1.96
CA ASP A 530 -1.06 23.32 0.65
C ASP A 530 -1.11 22.19 -0.40
N TYR A 531 -0.89 20.95 0.03
CA TYR A 531 -0.98 19.73 -0.77
C TYR A 531 -1.42 18.54 0.09
N VAL A 532 -1.91 17.48 -0.54
CA VAL A 532 -2.31 16.24 0.13
C VAL A 532 -1.28 15.15 -0.12
N ASP A 533 -0.94 14.41 0.89
CA ASP A 533 0.04 13.32 0.85
C ASP A 533 -0.57 12.02 1.39
N ASP A 534 -0.09 10.86 0.89
CA ASP A 534 -0.51 9.57 1.42
C ASP A 534 0.57 8.49 1.23
N HIS A 535 0.40 7.32 1.85
CA HIS A 535 1.31 6.18 1.83
C HIS A 535 0.60 4.90 1.43
N PHE A 536 1.31 3.99 0.74
CA PHE A 536 0.88 2.62 0.58
C PHE A 536 2.07 1.66 0.46
N TYR A 537 1.85 0.41 0.85
CA TYR A 537 2.82 -0.66 0.67
C TYR A 537 2.16 -1.89 0.05
N VAL A 538 2.92 -2.61 -0.78
CA VAL A 538 2.53 -3.91 -1.30
C VAL A 538 3.47 -4.93 -0.71
N ASP A 539 2.88 -5.96 -0.06
CA ASP A 539 3.63 -7.02 0.61
C ASP A 539 4.55 -6.48 1.72
N HIS A 540 3.96 -5.88 2.76
CA HIS A 540 4.72 -5.44 3.92
C HIS A 540 5.46 -6.63 4.57
N PRO A 541 6.75 -6.48 4.97
CA PRO A 541 7.51 -7.57 5.56
C PRO A 541 6.84 -8.10 6.83
N GLN A 542 6.80 -9.44 6.95
CA GLN A 542 6.36 -10.14 8.15
C GLN A 542 7.59 -10.49 8.99
N PHE A 543 7.64 -9.97 10.21
CA PHE A 543 8.73 -10.25 11.14
C PHE A 543 8.44 -11.54 11.89
N LEU A 544 9.37 -12.53 11.80
CA LEU A 544 9.11 -13.88 12.26
C LEU A 544 9.28 -14.05 13.77
N GLU A 545 10.06 -13.19 14.43
CA GLU A 545 10.35 -13.27 15.86
C GLU A 545 9.93 -11.99 16.61
N GLN A 546 10.45 -10.86 16.19
CA GLN A 546 10.21 -9.56 16.83
C GLN A 546 9.96 -8.49 15.78
N PRO A 547 9.04 -7.55 16.00
CA PRO A 547 8.77 -6.45 15.10
C PRO A 547 10.06 -5.68 14.74
N TRP A 548 10.24 -5.41 13.44
CA TRP A 548 11.40 -4.70 12.87
C TRP A 548 12.75 -5.37 13.11
N ARG A 549 12.75 -6.68 13.43
CA ARG A 549 13.95 -7.52 13.60
C ARG A 549 13.94 -8.66 12.60
N LEU A 550 15.14 -9.00 12.10
CA LEU A 550 15.30 -10.21 11.29
C LEU A 550 15.21 -11.48 12.15
N PRO A 551 14.76 -12.60 11.61
CA PRO A 551 14.40 -12.82 10.21
C PRO A 551 13.02 -12.24 9.85
N SER A 552 12.85 -11.94 8.56
CA SER A 552 11.59 -11.47 7.98
C SER A 552 11.31 -12.18 6.66
N ARG A 553 10.04 -12.21 6.24
CA ARG A 553 9.61 -12.79 4.96
C ARG A 553 8.58 -11.91 4.27
N CYS A 554 8.37 -12.20 2.99
CA CYS A 554 7.32 -11.61 2.17
C CYS A 554 6.22 -12.63 1.86
N SER A 555 5.01 -12.18 1.51
CA SER A 555 3.87 -13.06 1.19
C SER A 555 4.02 -13.74 -0.18
N ASN A 556 4.80 -13.15 -1.09
CA ASN A 556 4.96 -13.58 -2.49
C ASN A 556 3.64 -13.70 -3.27
N THR A 557 2.67 -12.84 -2.96
CA THR A 557 1.40 -12.75 -3.70
C THR A 557 1.56 -11.80 -4.89
N SER A 558 1.09 -12.22 -6.09
CA SER A 558 1.14 -11.36 -7.27
C SER A 558 0.23 -10.13 -7.09
N PRO A 559 0.75 -8.91 -7.20
CA PRO A 559 -0.07 -7.71 -7.17
C PRO A 559 -0.94 -7.57 -8.42
N VAL A 560 -0.57 -8.19 -9.55
CA VAL A 560 -1.33 -8.17 -10.80
C VAL A 560 -2.53 -9.11 -10.69
N ALA A 561 -2.35 -10.34 -10.20
CA ALA A 561 -3.46 -11.26 -9.89
C ALA A 561 -4.43 -10.67 -8.84
N GLY A 562 -3.94 -9.84 -7.93
CA GLY A 562 -4.74 -9.03 -7.01
C GLY A 562 -5.39 -7.79 -7.65
N GLY A 563 -5.33 -7.63 -8.97
CA GLY A 563 -5.91 -6.49 -9.70
C GLY A 563 -5.21 -5.16 -9.41
N ALA A 564 -3.93 -5.18 -9.09
CA ALA A 564 -3.13 -4.00 -8.74
C ALA A 564 -3.72 -3.19 -7.56
N ALA A 565 -4.17 -3.88 -6.52
CA ALA A 565 -4.92 -3.27 -5.41
C ALA A 565 -4.14 -2.21 -4.60
N GLY A 566 -2.79 -2.29 -4.53
CA GLY A 566 -1.96 -1.52 -3.62
C GLY A 566 -2.23 -0.01 -3.59
N GLY A 567 -1.91 0.71 -4.67
CA GLY A 567 -2.06 2.18 -4.72
C GLY A 567 -3.48 2.69 -5.03
N ARG A 568 -4.40 1.80 -5.43
CA ARG A 568 -5.77 2.22 -5.85
C ARG A 568 -6.55 2.88 -4.71
N GLN A 569 -6.40 2.37 -3.50
CA GLN A 569 -7.15 2.82 -2.33
C GLN A 569 -6.85 4.27 -1.96
N ILE A 570 -5.60 4.72 -2.13
CA ILE A 570 -5.20 6.09 -1.79
C ILE A 570 -5.57 7.10 -2.87
N SER A 571 -5.96 6.67 -4.08
CA SER A 571 -6.29 7.60 -5.16
C SER A 571 -7.50 8.48 -4.84
N PHE A 572 -8.47 7.95 -4.08
CA PHE A 572 -9.63 8.72 -3.60
C PHE A 572 -9.32 9.64 -2.41
N THR A 573 -8.15 9.52 -1.79
CA THR A 573 -7.72 10.44 -0.71
C THR A 573 -7.17 11.76 -1.24
N ARG A 574 -6.94 11.86 -2.56
CA ARG A 574 -6.62 13.09 -3.25
C ARG A 574 -7.77 14.10 -3.14
N LEU A 575 -7.47 15.37 -2.87
CA LEU A 575 -8.36 16.49 -3.14
C LEU A 575 -8.10 17.01 -4.56
N LEU A 576 -9.15 17.13 -5.39
CA LEU A 576 -9.00 17.42 -6.83
C LEU A 576 -8.47 18.83 -7.13
N ASP A 577 -8.60 19.74 -6.19
CA ASP A 577 -8.11 21.11 -6.27
C ASP A 577 -6.73 21.33 -5.62
N LYS A 578 -6.09 20.24 -5.16
CA LYS A 578 -4.77 20.29 -4.50
C LYS A 578 -3.78 19.33 -5.14
N PRO A 579 -2.48 19.71 -5.18
CA PRO A 579 -1.44 18.75 -5.55
C PRO A 579 -1.51 17.49 -4.65
N PHE A 580 -1.35 16.34 -5.27
CA PHE A 580 -1.28 15.08 -4.55
C PHE A 580 0.13 14.50 -4.64
N THR A 581 0.64 14.05 -3.50
CA THR A 581 1.94 13.41 -3.38
C THR A 581 1.80 12.02 -2.75
N LEU A 582 2.72 11.16 -3.12
CA LEU A 582 2.91 9.84 -2.52
C LEU A 582 4.30 9.84 -1.90
N SER A 583 4.40 10.14 -0.60
CA SER A 583 5.71 10.28 0.02
C SER A 583 6.32 8.97 0.50
N GLU A 584 5.54 7.90 0.58
CA GLU A 584 6.04 6.56 0.86
C GLU A 584 5.26 5.49 0.08
N TYR A 585 6.00 4.66 -0.65
CA TYR A 585 5.49 3.42 -1.18
C TYR A 585 6.64 2.42 -1.39
N ASN A 586 6.34 1.13 -1.31
CA ASN A 586 7.26 0.11 -1.79
C ASN A 586 6.55 -1.20 -2.12
N TYR A 587 7.26 -2.04 -2.88
CA TYR A 587 7.02 -3.45 -3.09
C TYR A 587 8.15 -4.17 -2.36
N SER A 588 7.83 -4.78 -1.22
CA SER A 588 8.85 -5.19 -0.24
C SER A 588 9.76 -6.30 -0.76
N GLY A 589 11.07 -6.14 -0.51
CA GLY A 589 12.08 -7.16 -0.80
C GLY A 589 12.25 -8.18 0.34
N PRO A 590 12.64 -9.42 0.04
CA PRO A 590 12.91 -9.99 -1.28
C PRO A 590 11.68 -10.62 -1.96
N GLY A 591 10.50 -10.03 -1.86
CA GLY A 591 9.25 -10.51 -2.48
C GLY A 591 9.40 -10.73 -3.99
N ARG A 592 8.89 -11.87 -4.48
CA ARG A 592 9.05 -12.33 -5.86
C ARG A 592 8.62 -11.30 -6.90
N TYR A 593 7.48 -10.63 -6.65
CA TYR A 593 6.84 -9.78 -7.66
C TYR A 593 7.22 -8.29 -7.58
N ARG A 594 8.24 -7.92 -6.79
CA ARG A 594 8.61 -6.51 -6.64
C ARG A 594 9.10 -5.84 -7.93
N GLY A 595 9.57 -6.65 -8.91
CA GLY A 595 9.98 -6.15 -10.22
C GLY A 595 8.86 -5.48 -11.03
N VAL A 596 7.57 -5.80 -10.75
CA VAL A 596 6.43 -5.15 -11.42
C VAL A 596 6.08 -3.81 -10.79
N GLY A 597 6.59 -3.52 -9.59
CA GLY A 597 6.21 -2.32 -8.80
C GLY A 597 6.45 -1.00 -9.52
N GLY A 598 7.55 -0.90 -10.28
CA GLY A 598 7.86 0.30 -11.05
C GLY A 598 6.87 0.56 -12.19
N LEU A 599 6.44 -0.49 -12.90
CA LEU A 599 5.38 -0.36 -13.92
C LEU A 599 4.06 0.05 -13.28
N LEU A 600 3.60 -0.66 -12.26
CA LEU A 600 2.31 -0.40 -11.61
C LEU A 600 2.22 1.01 -11.01
N THR A 601 3.23 1.43 -10.23
CA THR A 601 3.20 2.75 -9.60
C THR A 601 3.40 3.86 -10.60
N GLY A 602 4.29 3.68 -11.59
CA GLY A 602 4.50 4.64 -12.66
C GLY A 602 3.23 4.86 -13.50
N CYS A 603 2.51 3.78 -13.83
CA CYS A 603 1.22 3.84 -14.51
C CYS A 603 0.17 4.54 -13.66
N LEU A 604 0.00 4.12 -12.41
CA LEU A 604 -1.01 4.69 -11.51
C LEU A 604 -0.79 6.18 -11.30
N GLY A 605 0.44 6.60 -10.97
CA GLY A 605 0.77 8.01 -10.79
C GLY A 605 0.52 8.85 -12.05
N ALA A 606 0.82 8.30 -13.23
CA ALA A 606 0.56 8.97 -14.50
C ALA A 606 -0.94 9.06 -14.82
N ILE A 607 -1.68 7.95 -14.73
CA ILE A 607 -3.15 7.90 -14.95
C ILE A 607 -3.84 8.89 -14.01
N GLN A 608 -3.45 8.91 -12.75
CA GLN A 608 -4.03 9.78 -11.73
C GLN A 608 -3.52 11.23 -11.81
N ASP A 609 -2.52 11.51 -12.63
CA ASP A 609 -1.92 12.83 -12.77
C ASP A 609 -1.40 13.41 -11.44
N TRP A 610 -0.73 12.55 -10.65
CA TRP A 610 -0.12 12.96 -9.38
C TRP A 610 1.07 13.90 -9.61
N SER A 611 1.43 14.64 -8.59
CA SER A 611 2.48 15.66 -8.68
C SER A 611 3.86 15.16 -8.27
N VAL A 612 3.95 14.34 -7.20
CA VAL A 612 5.23 13.83 -6.71
C VAL A 612 5.08 12.39 -6.20
N ILE A 613 6.13 11.60 -6.42
CA ILE A 613 6.23 10.24 -5.87
C ILE A 613 7.63 10.06 -5.26
N TRP A 614 7.68 9.63 -3.99
CA TRP A 614 8.92 9.23 -3.30
C TRP A 614 8.84 7.76 -2.87
N ARG A 615 9.78 6.96 -3.39
CA ARG A 615 9.87 5.55 -3.02
C ARG A 615 10.54 5.39 -1.66
N PHE A 616 9.98 4.57 -0.79
CA PHE A 616 10.50 4.26 0.54
C PHE A 616 11.22 2.90 0.56
N ALA A 617 12.58 2.84 0.58
CA ALA A 617 13.50 3.95 0.57
C ALA A 617 14.71 3.62 -0.34
N TYR A 618 15.60 4.60 -0.58
CA TYR A 618 16.88 4.29 -1.22
C TYR A 618 17.78 3.50 -0.28
N SER A 619 17.95 3.98 0.96
CA SER A 619 18.61 3.24 2.02
C SER A 619 18.28 3.76 3.42
N HIS A 620 18.29 2.84 4.39
CA HIS A 620 18.28 3.12 5.84
C HIS A 620 19.68 3.11 6.44
N ASN A 621 20.67 2.60 5.71
CA ASN A 621 22.01 2.38 6.22
C ASN A 621 23.07 2.93 5.26
N ARG A 622 24.01 3.77 5.78
CA ARG A 622 25.14 4.28 5.00
C ARG A 622 26.04 3.19 4.40
N GLY A 623 26.14 2.02 5.05
CA GLY A 623 26.93 0.90 4.53
C GLY A 623 26.40 0.39 3.18
N ASN A 624 25.07 0.31 3.03
CA ASN A 624 24.43 -0.17 1.79
C ASN A 624 24.58 0.81 0.62
N LEU A 625 24.97 2.07 0.87
CA LEU A 625 25.09 3.08 -0.20
C LEU A 625 26.32 2.86 -1.09
N PHE A 626 27.36 2.24 -0.57
CA PHE A 626 28.66 2.19 -1.25
C PHE A 626 29.25 0.78 -1.34
N GLU A 627 28.64 -0.19 -0.66
CA GLU A 627 29.01 -1.60 -0.68
C GLU A 627 27.78 -2.45 -1.01
N PRO A 628 27.88 -3.45 -1.91
CA PRO A 628 26.80 -4.39 -2.15
C PRO A 628 26.41 -5.14 -0.87
N GLY A 629 25.12 -5.23 -0.60
CA GLY A 629 24.56 -5.91 0.57
C GLY A 629 23.43 -6.86 0.21
N ALA A 630 22.94 -7.61 1.20
CA ALA A 630 21.75 -8.44 1.03
C ALA A 630 20.52 -7.56 0.78
N ALA A 631 19.62 -8.02 -0.09
CA ALA A 631 18.36 -7.33 -0.33
C ALA A 631 17.58 -7.18 0.99
N ASN A 632 17.22 -5.96 1.31
CA ASN A 632 16.44 -5.58 2.49
C ASN A 632 14.97 -5.42 2.09
N TYR A 633 14.08 -5.35 3.08
CA TYR A 633 12.66 -5.21 2.79
C TYR A 633 12.31 -3.90 2.06
N PHE A 634 13.06 -2.82 2.23
CA PHE A 634 12.75 -1.51 1.62
C PHE A 634 13.90 -0.88 0.82
N ASP A 635 15.16 -1.29 1.02
CA ASP A 635 16.30 -0.55 0.49
C ASP A 635 16.59 -0.85 -0.99
N LEU A 636 16.42 0.15 -1.85
CA LEU A 636 16.81 0.09 -3.27
C LEU A 636 18.30 -0.09 -3.47
N ALA A 637 19.14 0.55 -2.64
CA ALA A 637 20.59 0.48 -2.74
C ALA A 637 21.12 -0.96 -2.65
N ALA A 638 20.44 -1.83 -1.90
CA ALA A 638 20.80 -3.24 -1.74
C ALA A 638 19.91 -4.18 -2.61
N ASP A 639 19.05 -3.62 -3.48
CA ASP A 639 18.11 -4.38 -4.31
C ASP A 639 18.14 -3.92 -5.78
N PRO A 640 19.11 -4.40 -6.56
CA PRO A 640 19.25 -3.99 -7.96
C PRO A 640 18.07 -4.35 -8.86
N LEU A 641 17.28 -5.38 -8.53
CA LEU A 641 16.05 -5.69 -9.26
C LEU A 641 15.01 -4.58 -9.04
N ASN A 642 14.79 -4.18 -7.80
CA ASN A 642 13.85 -3.12 -7.46
C ASN A 642 14.32 -1.75 -7.99
N GLN A 643 15.64 -1.50 -7.96
CA GLN A 643 16.23 -0.28 -8.55
C GLN A 643 16.07 -0.25 -10.08
N ALA A 644 16.19 -1.39 -10.76
CA ALA A 644 15.93 -1.47 -12.20
C ALA A 644 14.44 -1.25 -12.51
N ALA A 645 13.53 -1.82 -11.70
CA ALA A 645 12.09 -1.61 -11.83
C ALA A 645 11.71 -0.12 -11.72
N ASP A 646 12.39 0.62 -10.86
CA ASP A 646 12.13 2.03 -10.61
C ASP A 646 12.31 2.93 -11.84
N ARG A 647 13.18 2.54 -12.80
CA ARG A 647 13.35 3.24 -14.07
C ARG A 647 12.07 3.29 -14.90
N ALA A 648 11.18 2.30 -14.76
CA ALA A 648 9.88 2.35 -15.41
C ALA A 648 9.04 3.52 -14.89
N SER A 649 9.05 3.78 -13.58
CA SER A 649 8.35 4.94 -13.00
C SER A 649 8.93 6.26 -13.49
N VAL A 650 10.26 6.36 -13.63
CA VAL A 650 10.91 7.56 -14.21
C VAL A 650 10.42 7.80 -15.64
N CYS A 651 10.35 6.76 -16.48
CA CYS A 651 9.85 6.91 -17.86
C CYS A 651 8.35 7.23 -17.90
N LEU A 652 7.52 6.46 -17.21
CA LEU A 652 6.07 6.53 -17.31
C LEU A 652 5.49 7.76 -16.64
N PHE A 653 5.91 8.03 -15.39
CA PHE A 653 5.39 9.12 -14.59
C PHE A 653 6.15 10.41 -14.78
N LEU A 654 7.48 10.42 -14.54
CA LEU A 654 8.25 11.66 -14.51
C LEU A 654 8.46 12.22 -15.93
N ARG A 655 8.92 11.40 -16.89
CA ARG A 655 9.06 11.80 -18.29
C ARG A 655 7.71 11.94 -19.01
N GLY A 656 6.65 11.34 -18.47
CA GLY A 656 5.31 11.42 -19.03
C GLY A 656 5.12 10.57 -20.29
N ASP A 657 5.67 9.36 -20.33
CA ASP A 657 5.44 8.43 -21.43
C ASP A 657 4.01 7.90 -21.41
N MET A 658 3.43 7.74 -20.22
CA MET A 658 2.02 7.47 -20.03
C MET A 658 1.25 8.77 -19.83
N GLU A 659 0.16 8.91 -20.57
CA GLU A 659 -0.73 10.06 -20.48
C GLU A 659 -1.66 9.92 -19.26
N PRO A 660 -2.07 11.03 -18.62
CA PRO A 660 -3.16 11.00 -17.66
C PRO A 660 -4.43 10.38 -18.27
N ALA A 661 -5.28 9.82 -17.43
CA ALA A 661 -6.61 9.41 -17.87
C ALA A 661 -7.36 10.63 -18.42
N LYS A 662 -8.15 10.40 -19.47
CA LYS A 662 -8.85 11.48 -20.20
C LYS A 662 -9.97 12.10 -19.36
N HIS A 663 -10.64 11.27 -18.56
CA HIS A 663 -11.79 11.67 -17.77
C HIS A 663 -11.51 11.55 -16.27
N SER A 664 -12.36 12.21 -15.48
CA SER A 664 -12.24 12.23 -14.02
C SER A 664 -13.57 11.94 -13.33
N VAL A 665 -13.49 11.21 -12.22
CA VAL A 665 -14.62 10.91 -11.32
C VAL A 665 -14.32 11.51 -9.96
N GLY A 666 -15.14 12.44 -9.48
CA GLY A 666 -14.95 13.13 -8.22
C GLY A 666 -16.08 12.84 -7.23
N VAL A 667 -15.70 12.48 -6.00
CA VAL A 667 -16.65 12.37 -4.89
C VAL A 667 -16.75 13.72 -4.19
N SER A 668 -17.92 14.38 -4.32
CA SER A 668 -18.18 15.70 -3.73
C SER A 668 -18.91 15.56 -2.40
N MET A 669 -18.40 16.23 -1.37
CA MET A 669 -18.94 16.22 0.00
C MET A 669 -18.92 17.63 0.57
N THR A 670 -19.93 17.98 1.35
CA THR A 670 -19.88 19.19 2.19
C THR A 670 -19.20 18.89 3.52
N GLU A 671 -18.76 19.92 4.26
CA GLU A 671 -18.27 19.71 5.63
C GLU A 671 -19.35 19.06 6.52
N ALA A 672 -20.62 19.38 6.30
CA ALA A 672 -21.72 18.77 7.04
C ALA A 672 -21.89 17.27 6.73
N ASP A 673 -21.66 16.84 5.48
CA ASP A 673 -21.68 15.42 5.12
C ASP A 673 -20.52 14.65 5.78
N LEU A 674 -19.32 15.26 5.81
CA LEU A 674 -18.13 14.71 6.47
C LEU A 674 -18.30 14.61 7.99
N ALA A 675 -19.03 15.57 8.57
CA ALA A 675 -19.40 15.61 9.98
C ALA A 675 -20.61 14.72 10.34
N GLY A 676 -21.18 14.03 9.37
CA GLY A 676 -22.45 13.32 9.47
C GLY A 676 -22.48 12.16 10.48
N PRO A 677 -23.69 11.60 10.75
CA PRO A 677 -23.91 10.69 11.89
C PRO A 677 -23.19 9.34 11.77
N ASP A 678 -22.86 8.88 10.58
CA ASP A 678 -22.11 7.62 10.40
C ASP A 678 -20.95 7.80 9.40
N PRO A 679 -19.75 8.01 9.93
CA PRO A 679 -18.55 8.13 9.12
C PRO A 679 -18.27 6.94 8.20
N LYS A 680 -18.77 5.75 8.54
CA LYS A 680 -18.59 4.53 7.72
C LYS A 680 -19.34 4.61 6.41
N GLN A 681 -20.42 5.39 6.34
CA GLN A 681 -21.23 5.56 5.13
C GLN A 681 -20.61 6.51 4.10
N THR A 682 -19.62 7.31 4.50
CA THR A 682 -18.87 8.19 3.59
C THR A 682 -17.68 7.51 2.95
N ASN A 683 -17.32 6.29 3.39
CA ASN A 683 -16.21 5.55 2.80
C ASN A 683 -16.50 5.16 1.35
N VAL A 684 -15.55 5.47 0.49
CA VAL A 684 -15.48 4.86 -0.84
C VAL A 684 -15.24 3.38 -0.66
N THR A 685 -16.17 2.55 -1.09
CA THR A 685 -16.04 1.10 -0.94
C THR A 685 -14.85 0.57 -1.75
N PRO A 686 -14.22 -0.54 -1.33
CA PRO A 686 -13.10 -1.13 -2.07
C PRO A 686 -13.41 -1.44 -3.55
N GLY A 687 -14.65 -1.74 -3.91
CA GLY A 687 -15.06 -1.92 -5.31
C GLY A 687 -14.84 -0.66 -6.17
N TRP A 688 -14.98 0.53 -5.59
CA TRP A 688 -14.73 1.80 -6.27
C TRP A 688 -13.26 2.07 -6.51
N HIS A 689 -12.36 1.50 -5.71
CA HIS A 689 -10.92 1.68 -5.89
C HIS A 689 -10.44 1.22 -7.28
N ALA A 690 -11.17 0.30 -7.92
CA ALA A 690 -10.87 -0.14 -9.29
C ALA A 690 -10.93 1.02 -10.30
N LEU A 691 -11.79 2.03 -10.08
CA LEU A 691 -11.91 3.20 -10.94
C LEU A 691 -10.60 3.98 -11.07
N ALA A 692 -9.70 3.87 -10.09
CA ALA A 692 -8.40 4.52 -10.13
C ALA A 692 -7.46 4.04 -11.25
N LEU A 693 -7.72 2.87 -11.85
CA LEU A 693 -6.99 2.39 -13.03
C LEU A 693 -7.71 2.70 -14.35
N LEU A 694 -8.95 3.19 -14.28
CA LEU A 694 -9.77 3.52 -15.44
C LEU A 694 -9.73 5.01 -15.77
N THR A 695 -9.94 5.85 -14.74
CA THR A 695 -10.07 7.31 -14.83
C THR A 695 -9.25 7.98 -13.73
N ARG A 696 -9.07 9.31 -13.81
CA ARG A 696 -8.62 10.08 -12.66
C ARG A 696 -9.73 10.09 -11.61
N VAL A 697 -9.34 9.91 -10.34
CA VAL A 697 -10.31 9.91 -9.23
C VAL A 697 -9.85 10.84 -8.11
N GLY A 698 -10.76 11.24 -7.26
CA GLY A 698 -10.46 12.01 -6.07
C GLY A 698 -11.72 12.44 -5.32
N THR A 699 -11.52 13.20 -4.28
CA THR A 699 -12.59 13.82 -3.50
C THR A 699 -12.53 15.33 -3.63
N TYR A 700 -13.61 15.98 -3.25
CA TYR A 700 -13.70 17.43 -3.21
C TYR A 700 -14.60 17.87 -2.05
N VAL A 701 -14.18 18.86 -1.29
CA VAL A 701 -14.99 19.44 -0.21
C VAL A 701 -15.71 20.68 -0.75
N GLY A 702 -17.00 20.55 -0.98
CA GLY A 702 -17.86 21.61 -1.54
C GLY A 702 -18.72 21.12 -2.69
N ASP A 703 -19.53 22.04 -3.28
CA ASP A 703 -20.48 21.71 -4.34
C ASP A 703 -19.91 21.82 -5.77
N ASN A 704 -18.79 22.53 -5.95
CA ASN A 704 -18.22 22.80 -7.27
C ASN A 704 -17.05 21.87 -7.59
N CYS A 705 -17.22 20.58 -7.46
CA CYS A 705 -16.21 19.57 -7.73
C CYS A 705 -15.72 19.65 -9.19
N PRO A 706 -14.40 19.79 -9.45
CA PRO A 706 -13.85 19.98 -10.79
C PRO A 706 -13.67 18.65 -11.56
N ALA A 707 -14.55 17.67 -11.38
CA ALA A 707 -14.52 16.39 -12.08
C ALA A 707 -15.54 16.34 -13.22
N ASP A 708 -15.26 15.53 -14.25
CA ASP A 708 -16.17 15.31 -15.40
C ASP A 708 -17.45 14.58 -14.98
N LEU A 709 -17.33 13.62 -14.05
CA LEU A 709 -18.45 12.96 -13.38
C LEU A 709 -18.37 13.25 -11.89
N VAL A 710 -19.38 13.93 -11.36
CA VAL A 710 -19.49 14.23 -9.93
C VAL A 710 -20.45 13.28 -9.26
N LEU A 711 -20.01 12.66 -8.19
CA LEU A 711 -20.76 11.73 -7.36
C LEU A 711 -20.99 12.41 -6.00
N PRO A 712 -22.17 13.01 -5.78
CA PRO A 712 -22.42 13.72 -4.55
C PRO A 712 -22.66 12.75 -3.38
N VAL A 713 -22.06 13.04 -2.23
CA VAL A 713 -22.44 12.47 -0.94
C VAL A 713 -23.48 13.39 -0.33
N ARG A 714 -24.62 12.84 0.03
CA ARG A 714 -25.70 13.59 0.71
C ARG A 714 -26.22 12.78 1.89
N GLY A 715 -26.24 13.39 3.07
CA GLY A 715 -26.65 12.71 4.30
C GLY A 715 -25.81 11.46 4.61
N GLY A 716 -24.52 11.48 4.26
CA GLY A 716 -23.60 10.35 4.45
C GLY A 716 -23.72 9.23 3.41
N LYS A 717 -24.47 9.41 2.33
CA LYS A 717 -24.64 8.39 1.27
C LYS A 717 -24.26 8.93 -0.09
N LEU A 718 -23.60 8.10 -0.90
CA LEU A 718 -23.34 8.38 -2.32
C LEU A 718 -24.68 8.28 -3.08
N ASP A 719 -25.15 9.37 -3.63
CA ASP A 719 -26.39 9.43 -4.41
C ASP A 719 -26.05 9.72 -5.89
N PRO A 720 -26.58 8.97 -6.86
CA PRO A 720 -27.52 7.83 -6.77
C PRO A 720 -26.85 6.44 -6.61
N TYR A 721 -25.58 6.38 -6.29
CA TYR A 721 -24.75 5.15 -6.31
C TYR A 721 -24.65 4.45 -4.94
N ALA A 722 -25.58 4.71 -4.02
CA ALA A 722 -25.60 4.04 -2.71
C ALA A 722 -25.64 2.51 -2.87
N GLY A 723 -24.65 1.82 -2.25
CA GLY A 723 -24.49 0.37 -2.35
C GLY A 723 -23.84 -0.14 -3.63
N ASP A 724 -23.48 0.74 -4.60
CA ASP A 724 -22.79 0.34 -5.81
C ASP A 724 -21.34 -0.11 -5.51
N THR A 725 -20.91 -1.17 -6.18
CA THR A 725 -19.54 -1.69 -6.16
C THR A 725 -18.66 -1.13 -7.28
N GLY A 726 -19.08 -0.04 -7.93
CA GLY A 726 -18.44 0.57 -9.09
C GLY A 726 -19.08 0.17 -10.43
N GLN A 727 -19.95 -0.82 -10.46
CA GLN A 727 -20.57 -1.32 -11.71
C GLN A 727 -21.46 -0.25 -12.38
N LYS A 728 -22.28 0.46 -11.62
CA LYS A 728 -23.14 1.53 -12.15
C LYS A 728 -22.30 2.68 -12.72
N VAL A 729 -21.22 3.05 -12.02
CA VAL A 729 -20.30 4.08 -12.51
C VAL A 729 -19.65 3.65 -13.82
N VAL A 730 -19.15 2.42 -13.92
CA VAL A 730 -18.57 1.90 -15.18
C VAL A 730 -19.61 1.87 -16.31
N ALA A 731 -20.86 1.49 -16.01
CA ALA A 731 -21.93 1.53 -16.99
C ALA A 731 -22.19 2.96 -17.49
N ASP A 732 -22.19 3.96 -16.60
CA ASP A 732 -22.33 5.38 -16.95
C ASP A 732 -21.15 5.88 -17.79
N LEU A 733 -19.91 5.49 -17.46
CA LEU A 733 -18.75 5.85 -18.26
C LEU A 733 -18.84 5.29 -19.69
N ARG A 734 -19.36 4.07 -19.84
CA ARG A 734 -19.62 3.46 -21.16
C ARG A 734 -20.74 4.18 -21.91
N ALA A 735 -21.85 4.47 -21.24
CA ALA A 735 -22.99 5.18 -21.82
C ALA A 735 -22.61 6.57 -22.34
N ARG A 736 -21.64 7.23 -21.69
CA ARG A 736 -21.08 8.53 -22.12
C ARG A 736 -20.04 8.40 -23.23
N GLY A 737 -19.64 7.19 -23.61
CA GLY A 737 -18.56 6.94 -24.57
C GLY A 737 -17.15 7.25 -24.01
N TRP A 738 -17.00 7.40 -22.68
CA TRP A 738 -15.73 7.68 -22.03
C TRP A 738 -14.85 6.43 -21.89
N LEU A 739 -15.45 5.27 -21.80
CA LEU A 739 -14.77 4.01 -22.06
C LEU A 739 -15.06 3.57 -23.49
N PRO A 740 -14.06 3.47 -24.39
CA PRO A 740 -14.23 3.00 -25.76
C PRO A 740 -14.99 1.66 -25.84
N ALA A 741 -15.67 1.40 -26.96
CA ALA A 741 -16.48 0.18 -27.13
C ALA A 741 -15.65 -1.11 -27.01
N ASP A 742 -14.37 -1.06 -27.36
CA ASP A 742 -13.38 -2.15 -27.27
C ASP A 742 -12.64 -2.20 -25.93
N ASN A 743 -12.93 -1.26 -24.98
CA ASN A 743 -12.35 -1.26 -23.65
C ASN A 743 -12.75 -2.52 -22.88
N LYS A 744 -11.76 -3.24 -22.38
CA LYS A 744 -11.88 -4.58 -21.81
C LYS A 744 -12.31 -4.61 -20.34
N THR A 745 -12.57 -3.46 -19.73
CA THR A 745 -12.92 -3.41 -18.31
C THR A 745 -14.13 -4.28 -17.98
N ASP A 746 -13.94 -5.18 -17.01
CA ASP A 746 -14.97 -6.04 -16.43
C ASP A 746 -14.66 -6.16 -14.93
N LEU A 747 -15.36 -5.37 -14.10
CA LEU A 747 -15.12 -5.35 -12.64
C LEU A 747 -15.43 -6.70 -11.98
N SER A 748 -16.36 -7.48 -12.55
CA SER A 748 -16.72 -8.80 -12.01
C SER A 748 -15.58 -9.82 -12.15
N LYS A 749 -14.73 -9.64 -13.16
CA LYS A 749 -13.56 -10.46 -13.42
C LYS A 749 -12.25 -9.80 -12.97
N ASN A 750 -12.33 -8.59 -12.39
CA ASN A 750 -11.14 -7.80 -12.05
C ASN A 750 -10.20 -7.56 -13.25
N VAL A 751 -10.81 -7.34 -14.44
CA VAL A 751 -10.13 -6.89 -15.66
C VAL A 751 -10.31 -5.39 -15.78
N LEU A 752 -9.23 -4.63 -15.80
CA LEU A 752 -9.24 -3.18 -15.67
C LEU A 752 -8.39 -2.54 -16.78
N GLN A 753 -8.99 -1.70 -17.61
CA GLN A 753 -8.28 -0.99 -18.68
C GLN A 753 -8.55 0.53 -18.57
N SER A 754 -7.49 1.32 -18.61
CA SER A 754 -7.58 2.78 -18.57
C SER A 754 -8.39 3.34 -19.76
N ASP A 755 -9.03 4.50 -19.57
CA ASP A 755 -9.84 5.17 -20.58
C ASP A 755 -9.02 5.66 -21.80
N ASN A 756 -7.70 5.85 -21.61
CA ASN A 756 -6.74 6.15 -22.68
C ASN A 756 -6.20 4.89 -23.37
N GLY A 757 -6.54 3.68 -22.90
CA GLY A 757 -6.15 2.39 -23.47
C GLY A 757 -4.68 2.00 -23.27
N GLN A 758 -3.90 2.76 -22.49
CA GLN A 758 -2.46 2.54 -22.35
C GLN A 758 -2.09 1.52 -21.27
N LEU A 759 -2.98 1.24 -20.32
CA LEU A 759 -2.82 0.22 -19.28
C LEU A 759 -3.95 -0.80 -19.35
N LEU A 760 -3.63 -2.10 -19.25
CA LEU A 760 -4.56 -3.19 -19.00
C LEU A 760 -4.01 -4.05 -17.85
N VAL A 761 -4.83 -4.33 -16.85
CA VAL A 761 -4.61 -5.33 -15.81
C VAL A 761 -5.64 -6.43 -16.01
N ASP A 762 -5.20 -7.61 -16.37
CA ASP A 762 -6.01 -8.84 -16.54
C ASP A 762 -5.68 -9.77 -15.37
N ALA A 763 -6.34 -9.54 -14.22
CA ALA A 763 -6.03 -10.26 -12.99
C ALA A 763 -6.24 -11.79 -13.11
N PRO A 764 -7.29 -12.31 -13.78
CA PRO A 764 -7.44 -13.75 -13.97
C PRO A 764 -6.28 -14.44 -14.70
N ARG A 765 -5.63 -13.72 -15.61
CA ARG A 765 -4.45 -14.22 -16.32
C ARG A 765 -3.13 -13.88 -15.66
N ASP A 766 -3.17 -13.08 -14.58
CA ASP A 766 -1.97 -12.48 -13.95
C ASP A 766 -1.12 -11.70 -14.95
N VAL A 767 -1.76 -10.94 -15.85
CA VAL A 767 -1.10 -10.21 -16.95
C VAL A 767 -1.34 -8.70 -16.78
N LEU A 768 -0.25 -7.94 -16.82
CA LEU A 768 -0.28 -6.48 -16.97
C LEU A 768 0.27 -6.11 -18.34
N VAL A 769 -0.45 -5.27 -19.08
CA VAL A 769 -0.03 -4.76 -20.40
C VAL A 769 0.13 -3.25 -20.32
N LEU A 770 1.27 -2.79 -20.78
CA LEU A 770 1.61 -1.39 -20.96
C LEU A 770 1.81 -1.10 -22.45
N ASN A 771 1.06 -0.13 -22.98
CA ASN A 771 1.14 0.27 -24.37
C ASN A 771 1.17 1.80 -24.50
N THR A 772 2.35 2.38 -24.38
CA THR A 772 2.56 3.81 -24.68
C THR A 772 3.51 3.98 -25.86
N PRO A 773 3.54 5.13 -26.52
CA PRO A 773 4.40 5.33 -27.69
C PRO A 773 5.90 5.15 -27.40
N ARG A 774 6.37 5.50 -26.19
CA ARG A 774 7.80 5.54 -25.86
C ARG A 774 8.24 4.46 -24.87
N THR A 775 7.31 3.86 -24.13
CA THR A 775 7.56 2.74 -23.21
C THR A 775 6.44 1.73 -23.34
N ALA A 776 6.76 0.48 -23.68
CA ALA A 776 5.79 -0.58 -23.89
C ALA A 776 6.32 -1.92 -23.37
N GLY A 777 5.45 -2.75 -22.81
CA GLY A 777 5.82 -4.04 -22.23
C GLY A 777 4.74 -4.66 -21.37
N CYS A 778 5.12 -5.65 -20.59
CA CYS A 778 4.19 -6.40 -19.76
C CYS A 778 4.87 -6.95 -18.49
N TYR A 779 4.04 -7.33 -17.52
CA TYR A 779 4.32 -8.45 -16.64
C TYR A 779 3.41 -9.59 -17.06
N ALA A 780 3.95 -10.79 -17.15
CA ALA A 780 3.17 -11.99 -17.46
C ALA A 780 3.82 -13.25 -16.86
N PRO A 781 3.02 -14.31 -16.63
CA PRO A 781 3.54 -15.63 -16.25
C PRO A 781 4.24 -16.34 -17.44
N GLU A 782 4.97 -17.41 -17.08
CA GLU A 782 5.52 -18.34 -18.07
C GLU A 782 4.45 -18.86 -19.02
N GLY A 783 4.84 -19.15 -20.26
CA GLY A 783 3.96 -19.66 -21.32
C GLY A 783 3.11 -18.59 -22.03
N GLU A 784 3.08 -17.35 -21.53
CA GLU A 784 2.29 -16.28 -22.11
C GLU A 784 2.99 -15.58 -23.28
N THR A 785 2.18 -15.22 -24.28
CA THR A 785 2.57 -14.30 -25.35
C THR A 785 1.68 -13.06 -25.29
N VAL A 786 2.28 -11.91 -25.05
CA VAL A 786 1.58 -10.64 -24.79
C VAL A 786 1.95 -9.60 -25.85
N ALA A 787 0.95 -9.05 -26.54
CA ALA A 787 1.10 -7.91 -27.43
C ALA A 787 0.99 -6.58 -26.65
N CYS A 788 2.02 -5.75 -26.73
CA CYS A 788 2.16 -4.47 -26.03
C CYS A 788 2.35 -3.33 -27.05
N GLY A 789 1.40 -3.15 -27.97
CA GLY A 789 1.54 -2.22 -29.08
C GLY A 789 2.66 -2.61 -30.07
N PRO A 790 3.76 -1.82 -30.18
CA PRO A 790 4.85 -2.13 -31.11
C PRO A 790 5.76 -3.28 -30.63
N VAL A 791 5.54 -3.79 -29.43
CA VAL A 791 6.36 -4.85 -28.80
C VAL A 791 5.50 -6.06 -28.56
N THR A 792 6.03 -7.27 -28.85
CA THR A 792 5.44 -8.54 -28.44
C THR A 792 6.44 -9.26 -27.56
N VAL A 793 5.98 -9.75 -26.42
CA VAL A 793 6.79 -10.48 -25.45
C VAL A 793 6.27 -11.90 -25.33
N THR A 794 7.15 -12.88 -25.46
CA THR A 794 6.85 -14.31 -25.22
C THR A 794 7.74 -14.79 -24.09
N LEU A 795 7.15 -15.41 -23.07
CA LEU A 795 7.83 -15.94 -21.88
C LEU A 795 7.72 -17.47 -21.87
N ASP A 796 8.86 -18.17 -21.92
CA ASP A 796 8.88 -19.62 -22.08
C ASP A 796 9.06 -20.37 -20.76
N GLN A 797 9.81 -19.85 -19.79
CA GLN A 797 10.32 -20.65 -18.65
C GLN A 797 10.12 -20.00 -17.28
N THR A 798 9.76 -18.72 -17.22
CA THR A 798 9.59 -18.01 -15.94
C THR A 798 8.69 -16.79 -16.10
N ASP A 799 8.06 -16.41 -15.02
CA ASP A 799 7.38 -15.13 -14.94
C ASP A 799 8.38 -14.00 -15.09
N ALA A 800 8.00 -12.95 -15.81
CA ALA A 800 8.87 -11.79 -15.95
C ALA A 800 8.11 -10.47 -16.12
N THR A 801 8.77 -9.39 -15.70
CA THR A 801 8.42 -8.03 -16.06
C THR A 801 9.37 -7.59 -17.18
N VAL A 802 8.83 -7.31 -18.35
CA VAL A 802 9.62 -6.96 -19.54
C VAL A 802 9.08 -5.71 -20.19
N TRP A 803 9.96 -4.73 -20.44
CA TRP A 803 9.56 -3.54 -21.20
C TRP A 803 10.70 -2.96 -22.03
N VAL A 804 10.32 -2.20 -23.05
CA VAL A 804 11.21 -1.44 -23.90
C VAL A 804 10.91 0.04 -23.70
N SER A 805 11.94 0.85 -23.46
CA SER A 805 11.85 2.31 -23.42
C SER A 805 12.73 2.94 -24.50
N SER A 806 12.19 3.93 -25.21
CA SER A 806 12.97 4.80 -26.09
C SER A 806 13.81 5.75 -25.23
N LEU A 807 15.10 5.87 -25.52
CA LEU A 807 16.01 6.78 -24.83
C LEU A 807 16.28 8.07 -25.61
N ASP A 808 15.88 8.16 -26.89
CA ASP A 808 16.03 9.33 -27.75
C ASP A 808 14.74 10.18 -27.87
N GLY A 809 13.75 9.90 -27.02
CA GLY A 809 12.50 10.65 -26.94
C GLY A 809 11.50 10.38 -28.06
N LYS A 810 11.84 9.56 -29.04
CA LYS A 810 10.97 9.20 -30.17
C LYS A 810 10.05 8.02 -29.79
N PRO A 811 8.92 7.82 -30.48
CA PRO A 811 8.17 6.57 -30.39
C PRO A 811 9.06 5.35 -30.66
N ILE A 812 8.80 4.24 -29.97
CA ILE A 812 9.59 2.98 -30.08
C ILE A 812 9.79 2.58 -31.55
N ALA A 813 8.75 2.63 -32.36
CA ALA A 813 8.81 2.27 -33.78
C ALA A 813 9.75 3.15 -34.63
N GLN A 814 10.15 4.32 -34.12
CA GLN A 814 11.01 5.30 -34.81
C GLN A 814 12.34 5.52 -34.08
N SER A 815 12.46 4.99 -32.86
CA SER A 815 13.65 5.17 -32.03
C SER A 815 14.83 4.36 -32.58
N LYS A 816 16.02 4.95 -32.47
CA LYS A 816 17.29 4.28 -32.77
C LYS A 816 18.08 3.94 -31.49
N HIS A 817 17.55 4.30 -30.32
CA HIS A 817 18.18 4.06 -29.04
C HIS A 817 17.14 3.55 -28.07
N LEU A 818 17.10 2.25 -27.87
CA LEU A 818 16.13 1.54 -27.05
C LEU A 818 16.83 0.85 -25.87
N LEU A 819 16.19 0.86 -24.71
CA LEU A 819 16.56 0.07 -23.54
C LEU A 819 15.51 -1.01 -23.32
N LEU A 820 15.93 -2.27 -23.44
CA LEU A 820 15.16 -3.44 -23.00
C LEU A 820 15.50 -3.72 -21.54
N THR A 821 14.47 -3.81 -20.73
CA THR A 821 14.59 -4.26 -19.33
C THR A 821 13.82 -5.56 -19.15
N HIS A 822 14.47 -6.57 -18.58
CA HIS A 822 13.91 -7.88 -18.29
C HIS A 822 14.21 -8.23 -16.83
N LEU A 823 13.18 -8.32 -16.03
CA LEU A 823 13.27 -8.61 -14.59
C LEU A 823 12.51 -9.91 -14.29
N THR A 824 13.19 -10.84 -13.67
CA THR A 824 12.64 -12.09 -13.16
C THR A 824 12.52 -12.03 -11.65
N ASP A 825 13.46 -12.62 -10.91
CA ASP A 825 13.48 -12.63 -9.46
C ASP A 825 14.92 -12.42 -8.96
N LEU A 826 15.04 -11.93 -7.74
CA LEU A 826 16.31 -11.78 -7.03
C LEU A 826 16.12 -12.12 -5.56
N GLN A 827 16.83 -13.11 -5.07
CA GLN A 827 16.74 -13.61 -3.70
C GLN A 827 18.10 -13.54 -3.00
N ASN A 828 18.09 -13.64 -1.67
CA ASN A 828 19.31 -13.69 -0.88
C ASN A 828 19.88 -15.12 -0.85
N SER A 829 21.13 -15.32 -1.22
CA SER A 829 21.80 -16.63 -1.12
C SER A 829 21.86 -17.11 0.32
N GLY A 830 21.56 -18.40 0.54
CA GLY A 830 21.52 -19.04 1.86
C GLY A 830 20.28 -18.75 2.70
N ALA A 831 19.35 -17.91 2.20
CA ALA A 831 18.05 -17.67 2.82
C ALA A 831 16.98 -18.56 2.22
N LYS A 832 15.84 -18.70 2.88
CA LYS A 832 14.65 -19.30 2.27
C LYS A 832 14.03 -18.33 1.28
N PHE A 833 13.36 -18.89 0.28
CA PHE A 833 12.66 -18.10 -0.74
C PHE A 833 11.70 -17.08 -0.10
N GLY A 834 11.81 -15.82 -0.48
CA GLY A 834 11.03 -14.72 0.08
C GLY A 834 11.43 -14.28 1.50
N GLU A 835 12.51 -14.87 2.07
CA GLU A 835 12.99 -14.53 3.42
C GLU A 835 14.31 -13.76 3.40
N ARG A 836 14.50 -12.98 4.46
CA ARG A 836 15.79 -12.42 4.84
C ARG A 836 16.20 -13.00 6.19
N ALA A 837 17.30 -13.77 6.21
CA ALA A 837 17.92 -14.29 7.41
C ALA A 837 18.73 -13.19 8.14
N ARG A 838 19.16 -13.49 9.38
CA ARG A 838 20.01 -12.61 10.20
C ARG A 838 21.40 -12.43 9.61
#